data_ace731a661c07a6418ea96cd26781686
#
_entry.id   ace731a661c07a6418ea96cd26781686
#
_cell.length_a   1.000
_cell.length_b   1.000
_cell.length_c   1.000
_cell.angle_alpha   90.00
_cell.angle_beta   90.00
_cell.angle_gamma   90.00
#
_symmetry.space_group_name_H-M   'P 1'
#
loop_
_entity.id
_entity.type
_entity.pdbx_description
1 polymer ?
#
loop_
_entity_poly.entity_id
_entity_poly.type
_entity_poly.pdbx_seq_one_letter_code
_entity_poly.pdbx_strand_id
1 'polypeptide(L)'
;MKKKSTSQSAFYNLRVLLGLVLALAGVFLALLGFGAFSNASAQANATPQARQFGETTVIRASRSDLSRPLREQPLVWPPNETEHEANLNPQIPHQHEDGPDPVVQSRFWQQVINMPAIPSPLLTWNGIAYPGVGCNCAPPDPDGEVGKTQYVQMVNEGLQVFDKVTGTSLLGPVAISSIWSGFGGVCQTGGNGDPIVVYDQLADRWIISQFATPSGATVPQDECIAISQTGDATGAWYRYDFHLTSNFLDYPKLGVWPDGYYMSGNVFNTAGTLFLGPQAFVFDRVKMLAGDPTATSQTTGITGGSTEAPFLPSDLDGIIPPAVGDPNHFVSYPQGSPLIYKIRAYHVDFTNPANSTFTLEASVGAASFTSLCSATRNCVPQAGTTSRLDEIGDRLMFRNAYRRFSDGHESLLNNYTVSANAVAGIRWFELHRTQPGTWGIFQQSTYQPDTTWRWMGSIASDNQGNIALGFSASSGSINPQIRYAGRLATDPLNTLSGEQHLFDGTGSQSATSNRWGDYSDLTVDPVDDCTFYYTNEYYPTTSSFNWRTQIGYFRFAECTAPQKGTAHFIVTACSGGAPISNASVSIDDTPYGAALSDGTYDAVSTPGSHSYLVSKASVGSQSGNFTITNGQTTNVPVCLGGSPSPTPTATATSTPTPTATATATATATATATATATPTPTATEAPSSTPTATATATATATPTATATATATATPTATEAPSPTPTATATATPTATATPTPTPPQITLTAQGRLVHGQRTADLSWSGATSNRVDVYRNGALIVTTRNDGFYTDRIGGGGPGTFTYQVCNAGTQTCSNQATVTF
;
A
#
# COMPACT_ATOMS: atom_id res chain seq x y z
N MET A 1 -87.09 -0.68 14.76
CA MET A 1 -87.39 0.78 14.69
C MET A 1 -86.12 1.53 15.07
N LYS A 2 -85.39 1.93 14.11
CA LYS A 2 -85.12 3.33 13.66
C LYS A 2 -84.47 4.26 14.72
N LYS A 3 -83.27 4.73 14.33
CA LYS A 3 -82.55 5.97 14.72
C LYS A 3 -81.67 5.91 15.90
N LYS A 4 -80.36 5.73 15.61
CA LYS A 4 -79.21 6.49 16.16
C LYS A 4 -77.98 6.09 15.41
N SER A 5 -77.63 6.73 14.36
CA SER A 5 -76.33 6.64 13.69
C SER A 5 -76.13 7.82 12.74
N THR A 6 -75.93 9.02 13.32
CA THR A 6 -75.43 10.18 12.52
C THR A 6 -74.68 11.21 13.33
N SER A 7 -74.23 10.87 14.54
CA SER A 7 -73.45 11.81 15.41
C SER A 7 -71.96 11.53 15.58
N GLN A 8 -71.46 10.34 15.17
CA GLN A 8 -70.04 10.03 15.34
C GLN A 8 -69.10 10.39 14.14
N SER A 9 -69.71 10.53 12.92
CA SER A 9 -68.87 10.87 11.75
C SER A 9 -68.48 12.37 11.68
N ALA A 10 -69.38 13.25 12.23
CA ALA A 10 -69.09 14.70 12.25
C ALA A 10 -67.96 15.09 13.22
N PHE A 11 -67.87 14.40 14.35
CA PHE A 11 -66.78 14.64 15.33
C PHE A 11 -65.40 14.11 14.87
N TYR A 12 -65.37 13.03 14.08
CA TYR A 12 -64.11 12.50 13.55
C TYR A 12 -63.50 13.41 12.47
N ASN A 13 -64.32 13.94 11.59
CA ASN A 13 -63.88 14.87 10.53
C ASN A 13 -63.44 16.24 11.12
N LEU A 14 -64.03 16.70 12.20
CA LEU A 14 -63.63 17.95 12.84
C LEU A 14 -62.29 17.83 13.58
N ARG A 15 -61.96 16.66 14.18
CA ARG A 15 -60.66 16.40 14.82
C ARG A 15 -59.53 16.22 13.82
N VAL A 16 -59.79 15.62 12.66
CA VAL A 16 -58.80 15.49 11.58
C VAL A 16 -58.51 16.86 10.94
N LEU A 17 -59.59 17.69 10.74
CA LEU A 17 -59.42 19.05 10.20
C LEU A 17 -58.63 19.97 11.16
N LEU A 18 -58.89 19.86 12.49
CA LEU A 18 -58.20 20.65 13.50
C LEU A 18 -56.75 20.20 13.64
N GLY A 19 -56.45 18.89 13.49
CA GLY A 19 -55.10 18.35 13.48
C GLY A 19 -54.28 18.82 12.27
N LEU A 20 -54.92 18.88 11.07
CA LEU A 20 -54.26 19.39 9.86
C LEU A 20 -53.97 20.89 9.92
N VAL A 21 -54.86 21.68 10.49
CA VAL A 21 -54.69 23.13 10.67
C VAL A 21 -53.59 23.44 11.68
N LEU A 22 -53.48 22.67 12.78
CA LEU A 22 -52.39 22.81 13.73
C LEU A 22 -51.02 22.36 13.18
N ALA A 23 -50.99 21.34 12.31
CA ALA A 23 -49.78 20.91 11.62
C ALA A 23 -49.29 21.96 10.60
N LEU A 24 -50.22 22.57 9.85
CA LEU A 24 -49.91 23.65 8.90
C LEU A 24 -49.51 24.95 9.60
N ALA A 25 -50.06 25.27 10.76
CA ALA A 25 -49.64 26.41 11.57
C ALA A 25 -48.25 26.20 12.17
N GLY A 26 -47.89 24.96 12.58
CA GLY A 26 -46.54 24.60 13.05
C GLY A 26 -45.50 24.75 11.95
N VAL A 27 -45.79 24.34 10.72
CA VAL A 27 -44.89 24.49 9.58
C VAL A 27 -44.74 25.96 9.17
N PHE A 28 -45.81 26.78 9.28
CA PHE A 28 -45.77 28.21 8.96
C PHE A 28 -45.00 29.02 10.01
N LEU A 29 -45.07 28.65 11.30
CA LEU A 29 -44.24 29.24 12.35
C LEU A 29 -42.75 28.82 12.24
N ALA A 30 -42.47 27.60 11.76
CA ALA A 30 -41.07 27.16 11.50
C ALA A 30 -40.49 27.91 10.28
N LEU A 31 -41.30 28.23 9.25
CA LEU A 31 -40.85 29.02 8.11
C LEU A 31 -40.68 30.51 8.38
N LEU A 32 -41.39 31.07 9.38
CA LEU A 32 -41.22 32.46 9.81
C LEU A 32 -40.07 32.64 10.83
N GLY A 33 -39.63 31.57 11.47
CA GLY A 33 -38.46 31.58 12.37
C GLY A 33 -37.10 31.60 11.66
N PHE A 34 -37.07 31.33 10.37
CA PHE A 34 -35.83 31.35 9.56
C PHE A 34 -35.54 32.67 8.83
N GLY A 35 -36.40 33.70 9.00
CA GLY A 35 -36.29 34.96 8.30
C GLY A 35 -35.69 36.14 9.05
N ALA A 36 -35.12 35.95 10.24
CA ALA A 36 -34.62 37.04 11.07
C ALA A 36 -33.24 36.82 11.70
N PHE A 37 -32.26 36.41 10.90
CA PHE A 37 -30.86 36.55 11.22
C PHE A 37 -30.04 36.83 9.97
N SER A 38 -30.11 38.01 9.45
CA SER A 38 -29.13 38.57 8.54
C SER A 38 -28.66 39.90 9.13
N ASN A 39 -27.70 39.83 10.01
CA ASN A 39 -26.64 40.82 10.29
C ASN A 39 -25.80 40.32 11.49
N ALA A 40 -24.98 39.29 11.23
CA ALA A 40 -23.82 39.01 12.04
C ALA A 40 -22.59 39.33 11.18
N SER A 41 -21.89 40.33 11.59
CA SER A 41 -20.54 40.74 11.13
C SER A 41 -19.68 39.53 10.83
N ALA A 42 -18.94 39.59 9.73
CA ALA A 42 -17.84 38.71 9.40
C ALA A 42 -16.91 38.54 10.59
N GLN A 43 -17.09 37.50 11.40
CA GLN A 43 -16.03 36.96 12.22
C GLN A 43 -15.15 36.17 11.29
N ALA A 44 -13.91 36.60 11.21
CA ALA A 44 -12.82 35.88 10.58
C ALA A 44 -12.90 34.40 10.94
N ASN A 45 -12.79 33.52 9.94
CA ASN A 45 -12.57 32.10 10.12
C ASN A 45 -11.38 31.93 11.08
N ALA A 46 -11.67 31.66 12.33
CA ALA A 46 -10.68 31.09 13.23
C ALA A 46 -10.41 29.69 12.65
N THR A 47 -9.26 29.49 12.08
CA THR A 47 -8.67 28.18 11.83
C THR A 47 -8.93 27.34 13.07
N PRO A 48 -9.42 26.08 12.96
CA PRO A 48 -9.53 25.23 14.12
C PRO A 48 -8.15 25.16 14.76
N GLN A 49 -8.03 25.69 15.97
CA GLN A 49 -6.77 25.59 16.71
C GLN A 49 -6.55 24.12 17.00
N ALA A 50 -5.62 23.51 16.27
CA ALA A 50 -5.22 22.13 16.47
C ALA A 50 -4.88 21.95 17.96
N ARG A 51 -5.60 21.07 18.66
CA ARG A 51 -5.25 20.71 20.02
C ARG A 51 -3.94 19.95 19.94
N GLN A 52 -2.86 20.57 20.38
CA GLN A 52 -1.57 19.92 20.56
C GLN A 52 -1.72 18.93 21.71
N PHE A 53 -1.43 17.65 21.46
CA PHE A 53 -1.41 16.62 22.50
C PHE A 53 -0.01 16.64 23.13
N GLY A 54 0.07 17.10 24.36
CA GLY A 54 1.26 16.98 25.20
C GLY A 54 2.47 17.84 24.78
N GLU A 55 3.47 17.88 25.64
CA GLU A 55 4.80 18.41 25.34
C GLU A 55 5.64 17.29 24.69
N THR A 56 6.36 17.59 23.63
CA THR A 56 7.21 16.61 22.95
C THR A 56 8.32 16.12 23.86
N THR A 57 8.38 14.83 24.08
CA THR A 57 9.44 14.16 24.82
C THR A 57 10.48 13.61 23.85
N VAL A 58 11.76 13.91 24.12
CA VAL A 58 12.89 13.36 23.36
C VAL A 58 13.50 12.19 24.11
N ILE A 59 13.56 11.04 23.48
CA ILE A 59 14.12 9.79 24.01
C ILE A 59 15.45 9.53 23.31
N ARG A 60 16.53 9.36 24.06
CA ARG A 60 17.85 8.97 23.54
C ARG A 60 17.96 7.45 23.51
N ALA A 61 18.70 6.93 22.53
CA ALA A 61 19.07 5.53 22.57
C ALA A 61 19.87 5.23 23.84
N SER A 62 19.47 4.19 24.56
CA SER A 62 20.17 3.66 25.74
C SER A 62 21.49 3.06 25.36
N ARG A 63 21.56 2.52 24.14
CA ARG A 63 22.73 1.87 23.53
C ARG A 63 22.65 1.95 22.02
N SER A 64 23.82 2.04 21.37
CA SER A 64 23.94 1.91 19.91
C SER A 64 25.33 1.40 19.53
N ASP A 65 25.41 0.66 18.42
CA ASP A 65 26.66 0.22 17.81
C ASP A 65 26.47 -0.14 16.32
N LEU A 66 27.55 -0.59 15.70
CA LEU A 66 27.55 -1.25 14.39
C LEU A 66 27.88 -2.73 14.60
N SER A 67 27.00 -3.61 14.12
CA SER A 67 27.21 -5.06 14.20
C SER A 67 28.32 -5.53 13.22
N ARG A 68 28.81 -6.73 13.43
CA ARG A 68 29.46 -7.48 12.35
C ARG A 68 28.39 -7.88 11.32
N PRO A 69 28.79 -8.21 10.06
CA PRO A 69 27.86 -8.78 9.09
C PRO A 69 27.07 -9.96 9.69
N LEU A 70 25.75 -9.98 9.51
CA LEU A 70 24.89 -11.01 10.11
C LEU A 70 25.29 -12.42 9.67
N ARG A 71 25.71 -12.59 8.41
CA ARG A 71 26.26 -13.86 7.87
C ARG A 71 27.55 -14.34 8.55
N GLU A 72 28.23 -13.49 9.31
CA GLU A 72 29.47 -13.79 10.02
C GLU A 72 29.29 -13.90 11.54
N GLN A 73 28.06 -13.64 12.03
CA GLN A 73 27.74 -13.73 13.44
C GLN A 73 27.50 -15.20 13.84
N PRO A 74 27.75 -15.56 15.12
CA PRO A 74 27.29 -16.83 15.64
C PRO A 74 25.76 -16.91 15.48
N LEU A 75 25.27 -17.94 14.80
CA LEU A 75 23.84 -18.22 14.74
C LEU A 75 23.39 -18.62 16.14
N VAL A 76 22.39 -17.93 16.64
CA VAL A 76 21.75 -18.27 17.91
C VAL A 76 20.58 -19.19 17.58
N TRP A 77 20.54 -20.35 18.23
CA TRP A 77 19.44 -21.31 18.16
C TRP A 77 18.57 -21.14 19.41
N PRO A 78 17.28 -21.45 19.31
CA PRO A 78 16.39 -21.30 20.43
C PRO A 78 16.88 -22.14 21.62
N PRO A 79 16.72 -21.66 22.85
CA PRO A 79 16.90 -22.46 24.03
C PRO A 79 15.91 -23.63 24.01
N ASN A 80 16.23 -24.66 24.78
CA ASN A 80 15.34 -25.81 24.94
C ASN A 80 14.21 -25.47 25.91
N GLU A 81 13.28 -24.64 25.44
CA GLU A 81 12.14 -24.11 26.21
C GLU A 81 10.91 -24.98 26.02
N THR A 82 9.99 -24.91 26.97
CA THR A 82 8.66 -25.53 26.84
C THR A 82 7.80 -24.68 25.91
N GLU A 83 6.96 -25.33 25.09
CA GLU A 83 5.98 -24.64 24.25
C GLU A 83 5.18 -23.61 25.05
N HIS A 84 5.14 -22.36 24.60
CA HIS A 84 4.46 -21.25 25.27
C HIS A 84 3.85 -20.29 24.23
N GLU A 85 2.93 -19.46 24.70
CA GLU A 85 2.41 -18.32 23.92
C GLU A 85 3.46 -17.22 23.89
N ALA A 86 3.72 -16.64 22.71
CA ALA A 86 4.80 -15.69 22.52
C ALA A 86 4.65 -14.44 23.38
N ASN A 87 3.43 -13.89 23.49
CA ASN A 87 3.16 -12.64 24.18
C ASN A 87 1.76 -12.57 24.76
N LEU A 88 1.58 -11.68 25.77
CA LEU A 88 0.26 -11.24 26.20
C LEU A 88 -0.46 -10.57 25.02
N ASN A 89 -1.73 -10.90 24.83
CA ASN A 89 -2.58 -10.23 23.86
C ASN A 89 -3.80 -9.59 24.57
N PRO A 90 -3.60 -8.41 25.17
CA PRO A 90 -4.67 -7.74 25.86
C PRO A 90 -5.70 -7.17 24.88
N GLN A 91 -6.98 -7.21 25.25
CA GLN A 91 -8.06 -6.64 24.48
C GLN A 91 -8.04 -5.11 24.50
N ILE A 92 -8.25 -4.51 23.35
CA ILE A 92 -8.56 -3.09 23.26
C ILE A 92 -10.06 -2.90 23.46
N PRO A 93 -10.49 -1.97 24.32
CA PRO A 93 -11.91 -1.71 24.53
C PRO A 93 -12.61 -1.28 23.25
N HIS A 94 -13.82 -1.78 23.06
CA HIS A 94 -14.69 -1.39 21.95
C HIS A 94 -14.96 0.12 21.95
N GLN A 95 -14.71 0.78 20.82
CA GLN A 95 -14.71 2.25 20.68
C GLN A 95 -15.88 2.78 19.83
N HIS A 96 -16.79 1.93 19.38
CA HIS A 96 -17.93 2.31 18.53
C HIS A 96 -19.19 1.51 18.84
N GLU A 97 -20.34 1.96 18.34
CA GLU A 97 -21.57 1.21 18.37
C GLU A 97 -21.66 0.25 17.19
N ASP A 98 -22.07 -0.99 17.47
CA ASP A 98 -22.32 -2.00 16.44
C ASP A 98 -23.54 -1.61 15.59
N GLY A 99 -23.44 -1.87 14.31
CA GLY A 99 -24.51 -1.60 13.35
C GLY A 99 -24.44 -2.49 12.10
N PRO A 100 -25.49 -2.50 11.29
CA PRO A 100 -25.49 -3.27 10.06
C PRO A 100 -24.39 -2.77 9.12
N ASP A 101 -23.77 -3.69 8.40
CA ASP A 101 -22.76 -3.39 7.40
C ASP A 101 -23.39 -3.15 6.02
N PRO A 102 -23.47 -1.89 5.55
CA PRO A 102 -24.11 -1.55 4.29
C PRO A 102 -23.23 -1.77 3.06
N VAL A 103 -21.94 -2.09 3.25
CA VAL A 103 -20.95 -2.17 2.17
C VAL A 103 -20.39 -3.59 1.97
N VAL A 104 -21.11 -4.62 2.46
CA VAL A 104 -20.72 -6.01 2.20
C VAL A 104 -20.81 -6.33 0.72
N GLN A 105 -19.69 -6.74 0.14
CA GLN A 105 -19.64 -7.25 -1.22
C GLN A 105 -20.25 -8.65 -1.27
N SER A 106 -21.48 -8.76 -1.75
CA SER A 106 -22.18 -10.03 -1.85
C SER A 106 -21.81 -10.80 -3.13
N ARG A 107 -22.01 -12.11 -3.08
CA ARG A 107 -21.86 -13.04 -4.22
C ARG A 107 -22.65 -12.61 -5.47
N PHE A 108 -23.75 -11.91 -5.28
CA PHE A 108 -24.56 -11.37 -6.37
C PHE A 108 -23.75 -10.43 -7.28
N TRP A 109 -22.96 -9.52 -6.70
CA TRP A 109 -22.12 -8.61 -7.46
C TRP A 109 -20.99 -9.32 -8.20
N GLN A 110 -20.36 -10.33 -7.60
CA GLN A 110 -19.34 -11.14 -8.28
C GLN A 110 -19.89 -11.88 -9.50
N GLN A 111 -21.12 -12.42 -9.42
CA GLN A 111 -21.76 -13.10 -10.54
C GLN A 111 -22.26 -12.15 -11.64
N VAL A 112 -22.76 -10.97 -11.27
CA VAL A 112 -23.29 -9.98 -12.22
C VAL A 112 -22.18 -9.30 -13.01
N ILE A 113 -21.02 -9.03 -12.37
CA ILE A 113 -19.91 -8.31 -13.02
C ILE A 113 -18.97 -9.28 -13.74
N ASN A 114 -19.06 -10.59 -13.48
CA ASN A 114 -18.21 -11.64 -14.07
C ASN A 114 -16.71 -11.27 -14.00
N MET A 115 -16.29 -10.67 -12.86
CA MET A 115 -14.90 -10.31 -12.65
C MET A 115 -14.04 -11.58 -12.64
N PRO A 116 -12.94 -11.62 -13.40
CA PRO A 116 -12.00 -12.73 -13.32
C PRO A 116 -11.41 -12.83 -11.92
N ALA A 117 -10.92 -13.99 -11.54
CA ALA A 117 -10.11 -14.09 -10.33
C ALA A 117 -8.81 -13.29 -10.50
N ILE A 118 -8.27 -12.79 -9.39
CA ILE A 118 -6.93 -12.22 -9.37
C ILE A 118 -5.93 -13.24 -9.94
N PRO A 119 -4.83 -12.82 -10.63
CA PRO A 119 -3.86 -13.76 -11.18
C PRO A 119 -3.33 -14.78 -10.16
N SER A 120 -3.07 -16.02 -10.61
CA SER A 120 -2.44 -17.04 -9.78
C SER A 120 -1.03 -16.65 -9.35
N PRO A 121 -0.50 -17.23 -8.25
CA PRO A 121 0.88 -16.97 -7.84
C PRO A 121 1.85 -17.33 -8.97
N LEU A 122 2.86 -16.48 -9.18
CA LEU A 122 3.96 -16.75 -10.11
C LEU A 122 4.97 -17.71 -9.49
N LEU A 123 5.21 -17.58 -8.18
CA LEU A 123 6.03 -18.48 -7.38
C LEU A 123 5.54 -18.49 -5.94
N THR A 124 5.67 -19.64 -5.27
CA THR A 124 5.49 -19.78 -3.83
C THR A 124 6.62 -20.62 -3.23
N TRP A 125 7.01 -20.29 -2.00
CA TRP A 125 8.01 -21.08 -1.26
C TRP A 125 7.74 -21.06 0.24
N ASN A 126 8.30 -22.06 0.93
CA ASN A 126 8.17 -22.17 2.38
C ASN A 126 9.00 -21.07 3.06
N GLY A 127 8.36 -20.33 3.94
CA GLY A 127 9.02 -19.43 4.87
C GLY A 127 9.46 -20.13 6.15
N ILE A 128 9.61 -19.33 7.21
CA ILE A 128 10.00 -19.80 8.53
C ILE A 128 8.94 -20.75 9.11
N ALA A 129 9.36 -21.73 9.88
CA ALA A 129 8.52 -22.81 10.39
C ALA A 129 8.89 -23.21 11.82
N TYR A 130 7.86 -23.55 12.59
CA TYR A 130 8.02 -24.24 13.88
C TYR A 130 8.20 -25.77 13.67
N PRO A 131 9.06 -26.48 14.46
CA PRO A 131 10.14 -25.93 15.28
C PRO A 131 11.31 -25.51 14.40
N GLY A 132 12.17 -24.61 14.84
CA GLY A 132 13.36 -24.21 14.07
C GLY A 132 13.65 -22.72 14.08
N VAL A 133 12.96 -21.98 14.93
CA VAL A 133 13.14 -20.55 15.15
C VAL A 133 13.46 -20.25 16.60
N GLY A 134 13.61 -18.97 16.93
CA GLY A 134 14.09 -18.48 18.22
C GLY A 134 13.34 -18.92 19.45
N CYS A 135 12.11 -19.36 19.32
CA CYS A 135 11.28 -19.79 20.46
C CYS A 135 10.52 -21.10 20.17
N ASN A 136 10.07 -21.77 21.22
CA ASN A 136 9.03 -22.79 21.15
C ASN A 136 7.67 -22.12 21.38
N CYS A 137 7.31 -21.16 20.53
CA CYS A 137 6.14 -20.31 20.73
C CYS A 137 5.14 -20.33 19.56
N ALA A 138 3.94 -19.87 19.85
CA ALA A 138 2.88 -19.52 18.93
C ALA A 138 2.15 -18.29 19.53
N PRO A 139 1.60 -17.43 18.71
CA PRO A 139 1.54 -17.43 17.24
C PRO A 139 2.87 -16.99 16.59
N PRO A 140 3.02 -17.16 15.26
CA PRO A 140 4.22 -16.73 14.54
C PRO A 140 4.25 -15.23 14.24
N ASP A 141 3.13 -14.55 14.11
CA ASP A 141 3.01 -13.15 13.70
C ASP A 141 3.90 -12.85 12.47
N PRO A 142 3.60 -13.47 11.31
CA PRO A 142 4.51 -13.40 10.17
C PRO A 142 4.47 -12.02 9.53
N ASP A 143 5.65 -11.41 9.46
CA ASP A 143 5.94 -10.18 8.75
C ASP A 143 6.95 -10.44 7.65
N GLY A 144 6.89 -9.69 6.54
CA GLY A 144 7.82 -9.95 5.46
C GLY A 144 7.82 -8.90 4.36
N GLU A 145 8.98 -8.36 4.10
CA GLU A 145 9.15 -7.22 3.21
C GLU A 145 10.06 -7.56 2.01
N VAL A 146 9.77 -6.92 0.86
CA VAL A 146 10.54 -7.07 -0.36
C VAL A 146 11.42 -5.86 -0.65
N GLY A 147 12.74 -6.10 -0.82
CA GLY A 147 13.69 -5.08 -1.25
C GLY A 147 14.11 -5.23 -2.72
N LYS A 148 15.22 -4.61 -3.12
CA LYS A 148 15.69 -4.66 -4.52
C LYS A 148 16.04 -6.06 -4.99
N THR A 149 16.65 -6.89 -4.15
CA THR A 149 17.16 -8.23 -4.52
C THR A 149 16.77 -9.34 -3.54
N GLN A 150 16.32 -8.97 -2.35
CA GLN A 150 16.05 -9.88 -1.25
C GLN A 150 14.61 -9.74 -0.79
N TYR A 151 14.10 -10.80 -0.17
CA TYR A 151 12.90 -10.82 0.65
C TYR A 151 13.32 -11.20 2.08
N VAL A 152 12.92 -10.40 3.06
CA VAL A 152 13.21 -10.67 4.47
C VAL A 152 11.91 -11.05 5.15
N GLN A 153 11.90 -12.19 5.82
CA GLN A 153 10.79 -12.62 6.66
C GLN A 153 11.20 -12.62 8.12
N MET A 154 10.32 -12.11 8.95
CA MET A 154 10.40 -12.23 10.40
C MET A 154 9.17 -12.92 10.96
N VAL A 155 9.36 -13.64 12.05
CA VAL A 155 8.29 -14.23 12.87
C VAL A 155 8.70 -14.12 14.34
N ASN A 156 7.80 -14.39 15.28
CA ASN A 156 8.13 -14.62 16.68
C ASN A 156 9.01 -15.88 16.80
N GLU A 157 10.18 -15.86 17.16
CA GLU A 157 11.36 -15.03 17.28
C GLU A 157 12.38 -15.47 16.22
N GLY A 158 12.01 -15.36 14.95
CA GLY A 158 12.83 -15.86 13.84
C GLY A 158 13.04 -14.83 12.74
N LEU A 159 14.18 -14.96 12.04
CA LEU A 159 14.52 -14.13 10.88
C LEU A 159 15.08 -15.02 9.77
N GLN A 160 14.69 -14.76 8.53
CA GLN A 160 15.23 -15.41 7.34
C GLN A 160 15.30 -14.45 6.16
N VAL A 161 16.39 -14.53 5.40
CA VAL A 161 16.62 -13.73 4.20
C VAL A 161 16.61 -14.66 2.99
N PHE A 162 15.85 -14.29 1.97
CA PHE A 162 15.71 -15.02 0.72
C PHE A 162 16.15 -14.19 -0.48
N ASP A 163 16.62 -14.85 -1.53
CA ASP A 163 16.61 -14.28 -2.88
C ASP A 163 15.14 -14.13 -3.32
N LYS A 164 14.72 -12.92 -3.61
CA LYS A 164 13.30 -12.62 -3.85
C LYS A 164 12.74 -13.27 -5.12
N VAL A 165 13.59 -13.54 -6.12
CA VAL A 165 13.15 -14.08 -7.42
C VAL A 165 13.00 -15.59 -7.37
N THR A 166 13.90 -16.26 -6.67
CA THR A 166 13.96 -17.73 -6.63
C THR A 166 13.37 -18.34 -5.36
N GLY A 167 13.14 -17.55 -4.31
CA GLY A 167 12.76 -18.03 -2.99
C GLY A 167 13.86 -18.84 -2.27
N THR A 168 15.10 -18.81 -2.79
CA THR A 168 16.22 -19.53 -2.18
C THR A 168 16.69 -18.80 -0.92
N SER A 169 16.83 -19.52 0.20
CA SER A 169 17.40 -18.95 1.44
C SER A 169 18.83 -18.49 1.23
N LEU A 170 19.11 -17.23 1.55
CA LEU A 170 20.42 -16.62 1.59
C LEU A 170 21.02 -16.65 3.00
N LEU A 171 20.16 -16.61 4.02
CA LEU A 171 20.52 -16.70 5.42
C LEU A 171 19.34 -17.17 6.26
N GLY A 172 19.56 -18.04 7.19
CA GLY A 172 18.54 -18.50 8.14
C GLY A 172 17.76 -19.76 7.70
N PRO A 173 16.68 -20.10 8.43
CA PRO A 173 16.14 -19.34 9.56
C PRO A 173 17.12 -19.28 10.75
N VAL A 174 17.13 -18.14 11.45
CA VAL A 174 17.91 -17.90 12.66
C VAL A 174 17.06 -17.18 13.71
N ALA A 175 17.41 -17.31 14.98
CA ALA A 175 16.75 -16.51 16.01
C ALA A 175 17.01 -15.02 15.79
N ILE A 176 16.02 -14.14 16.04
CA ILE A 176 16.17 -12.68 15.94
C ILE A 176 17.32 -12.19 16.83
N SER A 177 17.52 -12.83 18.00
CA SER A 177 18.63 -12.53 18.90
C SER A 177 20.00 -12.65 18.25
N SER A 178 20.12 -13.31 17.10
CA SER A 178 21.38 -13.37 16.31
C SER A 178 21.82 -11.97 15.84
N ILE A 179 20.89 -11.09 15.48
CA ILE A 179 21.22 -9.71 15.06
C ILE A 179 21.76 -8.89 16.23
N TRP A 180 21.36 -9.21 17.47
CA TRP A 180 21.77 -8.54 18.70
C TRP A 180 23.01 -9.17 19.36
N SER A 181 23.59 -10.20 18.75
CA SER A 181 24.78 -10.87 19.27
C SER A 181 25.93 -9.87 19.50
N GLY A 182 26.46 -9.84 20.73
CA GLY A 182 27.53 -8.93 21.15
C GLY A 182 27.09 -7.47 21.38
N PHE A 183 25.82 -7.11 21.16
CA PHE A 183 25.28 -5.77 21.44
C PHE A 183 25.25 -5.47 22.94
N GLY A 184 24.89 -6.46 23.75
CA GLY A 184 24.65 -6.32 25.19
C GLY A 184 23.31 -5.62 25.51
N GLY A 185 23.00 -5.53 26.77
CA GLY A 185 21.74 -4.92 27.23
C GLY A 185 20.49 -5.75 26.93
N VAL A 186 19.31 -5.12 27.00
CA VAL A 186 18.03 -5.79 26.92
C VAL A 186 17.77 -6.40 25.54
N CYS A 187 18.14 -5.73 24.48
CA CYS A 187 17.97 -6.23 23.10
C CYS A 187 18.68 -7.58 22.86
N GLN A 188 19.79 -7.85 23.55
CA GLN A 188 20.49 -9.15 23.42
C GLN A 188 19.84 -10.23 24.29
N THR A 189 19.26 -9.88 25.43
CA THR A 189 18.88 -10.86 26.48
C THR A 189 17.40 -10.92 26.79
N GLY A 190 16.61 -9.97 26.32
CA GLY A 190 15.19 -9.81 26.65
C GLY A 190 14.31 -9.54 25.43
N GLY A 191 14.76 -9.90 24.22
CA GLY A 191 13.92 -9.83 23.02
C GLY A 191 12.75 -10.80 23.11
N ASN A 192 11.53 -10.30 22.85
CA ASN A 192 10.28 -11.02 23.13
C ASN A 192 9.36 -11.17 21.91
N GLY A 193 9.76 -10.72 20.74
CA GLY A 193 8.96 -10.86 19.52
C GLY A 193 8.24 -9.58 19.07
N ASP A 194 7.04 -9.69 18.53
CA ASP A 194 6.30 -8.68 17.75
C ASP A 194 7.21 -8.01 16.71
N PRO A 195 7.92 -8.81 15.91
CA PRO A 195 8.90 -8.25 14.98
C PRO A 195 8.22 -7.56 13.81
N ILE A 196 8.84 -6.46 13.36
CA ILE A 196 8.47 -5.77 12.12
C ILE A 196 9.71 -5.61 11.26
N VAL A 197 9.57 -5.90 9.98
CA VAL A 197 10.56 -5.57 8.95
C VAL A 197 9.92 -4.65 7.92
N VAL A 198 10.58 -3.53 7.60
CA VAL A 198 10.21 -2.63 6.51
C VAL A 198 11.44 -2.29 5.67
N TYR A 199 11.21 -1.92 4.42
CA TYR A 199 12.28 -1.56 3.50
C TYR A 199 12.22 -0.08 3.14
N ASP A 200 13.24 0.67 3.55
CA ASP A 200 13.43 2.06 3.14
C ASP A 200 13.92 2.11 1.69
N GLN A 201 13.00 2.18 0.76
CA GLN A 201 13.30 2.18 -0.67
C GLN A 201 14.05 3.42 -1.15
N LEU A 202 13.92 4.56 -0.43
CA LEU A 202 14.67 5.78 -0.73
C LEU A 202 16.14 5.59 -0.41
N ALA A 203 16.42 5.02 0.78
CA ALA A 203 17.79 4.83 1.25
C ALA A 203 18.44 3.51 0.80
N ASP A 204 17.66 2.56 0.27
CA ASP A 204 18.09 1.17 0.01
C ASP A 204 18.58 0.50 1.29
N ARG A 205 17.70 0.45 2.31
CA ARG A 205 18.03 -0.08 3.65
C ARG A 205 16.88 -0.88 4.22
N TRP A 206 17.23 -1.90 4.96
CA TRP A 206 16.31 -2.67 5.78
C TRP A 206 16.22 -2.06 7.16
N ILE A 207 15.04 -2.02 7.73
CA ILE A 207 14.78 -1.69 9.11
C ILE A 207 14.06 -2.88 9.74
N ILE A 208 14.54 -3.33 10.89
CA ILE A 208 13.86 -4.31 11.70
C ILE A 208 13.66 -3.77 13.10
N SER A 209 12.56 -4.17 13.72
CA SER A 209 12.29 -3.88 15.12
C SER A 209 11.78 -5.12 15.85
N GLN A 210 11.96 -5.11 17.16
CA GLN A 210 11.31 -6.01 18.11
C GLN A 210 11.24 -5.33 19.46
N PHE A 211 10.25 -5.63 20.24
CA PHE A 211 10.26 -5.17 21.60
C PHE A 211 11.10 -6.08 22.55
N ALA A 212 11.49 -5.54 23.69
CA ALA A 212 12.29 -6.27 24.67
C ALA A 212 11.85 -5.93 26.11
N THR A 213 11.97 -6.93 26.99
CA THR A 213 11.62 -6.80 28.40
C THR A 213 12.87 -6.54 29.24
N PRO A 214 13.02 -5.35 29.88
CA PRO A 214 14.10 -5.05 30.78
C PRO A 214 14.15 -5.99 31.97
N SER A 215 15.37 -6.25 32.50
CA SER A 215 15.55 -7.08 33.69
C SER A 215 14.77 -6.53 34.88
N GLY A 216 13.88 -7.35 35.44
CA GLY A 216 12.99 -6.99 36.55
C GLY A 216 11.66 -6.37 36.14
N ALA A 217 11.45 -6.06 34.85
CA ALA A 217 10.13 -5.76 34.30
C ALA A 217 9.37 -7.07 34.00
N THR A 218 8.05 -6.97 33.90
CA THR A 218 7.17 -8.11 33.60
C THR A 218 6.58 -8.04 32.20
N VAL A 219 6.83 -6.95 31.49
CA VAL A 219 6.30 -6.64 30.14
C VAL A 219 7.35 -5.90 29.33
N PRO A 220 7.31 -5.98 28.00
CA PRO A 220 8.17 -5.21 27.11
C PRO A 220 8.00 -3.69 27.30
N GLN A 221 9.11 -2.99 27.35
CA GLN A 221 9.17 -1.54 27.56
C GLN A 221 10.17 -0.85 26.62
N ASP A 222 11.09 -1.65 26.06
CA ASP A 222 12.13 -1.19 25.16
C ASP A 222 11.83 -1.65 23.73
N GLU A 223 12.22 -0.82 22.75
CA GLU A 223 12.18 -1.14 21.34
C GLU A 223 13.60 -1.22 20.80
N CYS A 224 13.93 -2.38 20.25
CA CYS A 224 15.21 -2.68 19.64
C CYS A 224 15.08 -2.49 18.14
N ILE A 225 15.75 -1.49 17.58
CA ILE A 225 15.67 -1.14 16.16
C ILE A 225 17.05 -1.30 15.51
N ALA A 226 17.11 -1.98 14.37
CA ALA A 226 18.31 -2.10 13.58
C ALA A 226 18.08 -1.68 12.13
N ILE A 227 19.05 -0.92 11.58
CA ILE A 227 19.04 -0.45 10.20
C ILE A 227 20.23 -1.09 9.47
N SER A 228 20.00 -1.76 8.34
CA SER A 228 21.09 -2.35 7.56
C SER A 228 22.04 -1.27 7.02
N GLN A 229 23.33 -1.58 6.99
CA GLN A 229 24.34 -0.65 6.48
C GLN A 229 24.25 -0.47 4.96
N THR A 230 23.69 -1.45 4.27
CA THR A 230 23.49 -1.48 2.80
C THR A 230 22.15 -2.15 2.48
N GLY A 231 21.79 -2.28 1.21
CA GLY A 231 20.64 -3.06 0.76
C GLY A 231 20.76 -4.57 0.96
N ASP A 232 21.88 -5.08 1.49
CA ASP A 232 22.11 -6.50 1.83
C ASP A 232 21.74 -6.76 3.30
N ALA A 233 20.59 -7.40 3.54
CA ALA A 233 20.12 -7.76 4.87
C ALA A 233 21.03 -8.76 5.61
N THR A 234 21.90 -9.51 4.89
CA THR A 234 22.88 -10.41 5.50
C THR A 234 24.14 -9.70 5.95
N GLY A 235 24.26 -8.40 5.67
CA GLY A 235 25.37 -7.52 5.99
C GLY A 235 25.41 -7.06 7.45
N ALA A 236 26.10 -5.94 7.69
CA ALA A 236 26.19 -5.30 8.99
C ALA A 236 24.99 -4.37 9.23
N TRP A 237 24.67 -4.13 10.51
CA TRP A 237 23.52 -3.36 10.93
C TRP A 237 23.90 -2.32 11.97
N TYR A 238 23.40 -1.08 11.85
CA TYR A 238 23.38 -0.09 12.91
C TYR A 238 22.26 -0.45 13.87
N ARG A 239 22.59 -0.67 15.17
CA ARG A 239 21.65 -1.18 16.16
C ARG A 239 21.42 -0.13 17.25
N TYR A 240 20.18 -0.04 17.69
CA TYR A 240 19.73 0.94 18.69
C TYR A 240 18.77 0.28 19.68
N ASP A 241 18.88 0.66 20.93
CA ASP A 241 18.01 0.28 22.03
C ASP A 241 17.34 1.53 22.59
N PHE A 242 16.03 1.62 22.53
CA PHE A 242 15.24 2.74 23.03
C PHE A 242 14.30 2.31 24.13
N HIS A 243 14.46 2.82 25.36
CA HIS A 243 13.47 2.67 26.42
C HIS A 243 12.32 3.64 26.18
N LEU A 244 11.23 3.15 25.56
CA LEU A 244 10.15 4.01 25.07
C LEU A 244 9.11 4.36 26.13
N THR A 245 8.84 3.45 27.07
CA THR A 245 7.82 3.61 28.10
C THR A 245 8.12 2.74 29.31
N SER A 246 7.54 3.08 30.46
CA SER A 246 7.53 2.20 31.64
C SER A 246 6.30 1.30 31.70
N ASN A 247 5.45 1.36 30.68
CA ASN A 247 4.24 0.55 30.52
C ASN A 247 4.48 -0.55 29.50
N PHE A 248 3.49 -1.41 29.25
CA PHE A 248 3.52 -2.38 28.17
C PHE A 248 3.16 -1.70 26.86
N LEU A 249 4.07 -1.70 25.88
CA LEU A 249 3.86 -1.24 24.52
C LEU A 249 3.58 -2.45 23.63
N ASP A 250 2.32 -2.70 23.33
CA ASP A 250 1.84 -3.82 22.52
C ASP A 250 1.66 -3.41 21.06
N TYR A 251 1.82 -4.35 20.13
CA TYR A 251 1.53 -4.16 18.72
C TYR A 251 2.34 -3.01 18.09
N PRO A 252 3.68 -2.94 18.27
CA PRO A 252 4.49 -1.90 17.61
C PRO A 252 4.42 -2.05 16.11
N LYS A 253 4.16 -0.97 15.37
CA LYS A 253 4.08 -0.99 13.91
C LYS A 253 4.84 0.17 13.33
N LEU A 254 5.76 -0.14 12.40
CA LEU A 254 6.64 0.81 11.72
C LEU A 254 6.05 1.32 10.41
N GLY A 255 6.53 2.50 9.99
CA GLY A 255 6.35 3.06 8.66
C GLY A 255 7.54 3.94 8.28
N VAL A 256 7.94 3.87 7.03
CA VAL A 256 9.03 4.63 6.45
C VAL A 256 8.50 5.95 5.90
N TRP A 257 9.20 7.05 6.23
CA TRP A 257 8.92 8.38 5.68
C TRP A 257 10.23 9.13 5.43
N PRO A 258 10.28 10.13 4.53
CA PRO A 258 11.54 10.79 4.22
C PRO A 258 12.25 11.42 5.41
N ASP A 259 11.49 11.99 6.36
CA ASP A 259 12.04 12.72 7.51
C ASP A 259 12.15 11.89 8.80
N GLY A 260 11.60 10.66 8.85
CA GLY A 260 11.64 9.83 10.06
C GLY A 260 11.19 8.40 9.82
N TYR A 261 11.54 7.51 10.75
CA TYR A 261 10.88 6.21 10.90
C TYR A 261 9.79 6.37 11.94
N TYR A 262 8.54 6.18 11.54
CA TYR A 262 7.39 6.39 12.41
C TYR A 262 6.90 5.07 12.99
N MET A 263 6.46 5.10 14.23
CA MET A 263 5.94 3.92 14.91
C MET A 263 4.70 4.25 15.73
N SER A 264 3.77 3.31 15.78
CA SER A 264 2.68 3.32 16.74
C SER A 264 2.76 2.10 17.66
N GLY A 265 2.18 2.22 18.84
CA GLY A 265 1.96 1.09 19.73
C GLY A 265 0.74 1.32 20.63
N ASN A 266 0.17 0.25 21.10
CA ASN A 266 -0.95 0.24 22.04
C ASN A 266 -0.39 0.15 23.47
N VAL A 267 -0.59 1.19 24.26
CA VAL A 267 -0.04 1.24 25.63
C VAL A 267 -1.02 0.64 26.61
N PHE A 268 -0.57 -0.37 27.33
CA PHE A 268 -1.27 -0.99 28.45
C PHE A 268 -0.50 -0.73 29.75
N ASN A 269 -1.17 -0.90 30.89
CA ASN A 269 -0.48 -0.85 32.18
C ASN A 269 0.59 -1.95 32.29
N THR A 270 1.46 -1.87 33.29
CA THR A 270 2.54 -2.83 33.55
C THR A 270 2.07 -4.28 33.79
N ALA A 271 0.78 -4.50 34.02
CA ALA A 271 0.19 -5.84 34.16
C ALA A 271 -0.39 -6.36 32.82
N GLY A 272 -0.36 -5.55 31.73
CA GLY A 272 -0.96 -5.89 30.44
C GLY A 272 -2.48 -6.06 30.47
N THR A 273 -3.18 -5.47 31.43
CA THR A 273 -4.62 -5.71 31.67
C THR A 273 -5.52 -4.52 31.40
N LEU A 274 -4.97 -3.32 31.33
CA LEU A 274 -5.72 -2.08 31.14
C LEU A 274 -5.11 -1.28 30.00
N PHE A 275 -5.89 -1.07 28.95
CA PHE A 275 -5.53 -0.18 27.85
C PHE A 275 -5.51 1.28 28.33
N LEU A 276 -4.40 1.96 28.08
CA LEU A 276 -4.18 3.36 28.44
C LEU A 276 -4.36 4.31 27.27
N GLY A 277 -4.23 3.80 26.04
CA GLY A 277 -4.38 4.54 24.79
C GLY A 277 -3.26 4.26 23.81
N PRO A 278 -3.41 4.62 22.53
CA PRO A 278 -2.35 4.50 21.52
C PRO A 278 -1.30 5.59 21.71
N GLN A 279 -0.07 5.31 21.28
CA GLN A 279 1.04 6.26 21.32
C GLN A 279 1.81 6.24 20.00
N ALA A 280 2.19 7.42 19.52
CA ALA A 280 3.00 7.59 18.33
C ALA A 280 4.44 7.99 18.70
N PHE A 281 5.39 7.45 17.93
CA PHE A 281 6.81 7.72 18.04
C PHE A 281 7.38 8.05 16.66
N VAL A 282 8.48 8.79 16.63
CA VAL A 282 9.27 9.00 15.43
C VAL A 282 10.76 8.93 15.76
N PHE A 283 11.54 8.22 14.95
CA PHE A 283 12.96 8.02 15.11
C PHE A 283 13.74 8.81 14.05
N ASP A 284 14.91 9.37 14.44
CA ASP A 284 15.77 10.22 13.60
C ASP A 284 16.41 9.39 12.47
N ARG A 285 15.67 9.24 11.37
CA ARG A 285 16.09 8.45 10.19
C ARG A 285 17.45 8.86 9.67
N VAL A 286 17.73 10.16 9.57
CA VAL A 286 19.00 10.66 9.02
C VAL A 286 20.18 10.22 9.86
N LYS A 287 20.08 10.31 11.18
CA LYS A 287 21.14 9.86 12.08
C LYS A 287 21.24 8.34 12.13
N MET A 288 20.12 7.63 12.16
CA MET A 288 20.11 6.18 12.20
C MET A 288 20.73 5.55 10.93
N LEU A 289 20.45 6.13 9.75
CA LEU A 289 21.10 5.74 8.49
C LEU A 289 22.61 5.97 8.49
N ALA A 290 23.08 6.95 9.24
CA ALA A 290 24.51 7.27 9.41
C ALA A 290 25.17 6.46 10.53
N GLY A 291 24.42 5.68 11.30
CA GLY A 291 24.95 4.99 12.49
C GLY A 291 25.37 5.95 13.62
N ASP A 292 24.75 7.14 13.67
CA ASP A 292 25.08 8.17 14.67
C ASP A 292 24.53 7.76 16.05
N PRO A 293 25.39 7.62 17.07
CA PRO A 293 24.97 7.24 18.41
C PRO A 293 24.12 8.31 19.11
N THR A 294 23.99 9.51 18.53
CA THR A 294 23.15 10.57 19.05
C THR A 294 21.74 10.58 18.47
N ALA A 295 21.37 9.55 17.70
CA ALA A 295 20.01 9.38 17.20
C ALA A 295 19.00 9.35 18.35
N THR A 296 17.84 9.98 18.13
CA THR A 296 16.79 10.12 19.14
C THR A 296 15.45 9.65 18.59
N SER A 297 14.55 9.32 19.48
CA SER A 297 13.12 9.23 19.21
C SER A 297 12.39 10.42 19.82
N GLN A 298 11.24 10.78 19.24
CA GLN A 298 10.32 11.77 19.81
C GLN A 298 8.92 11.16 19.94
N THR A 299 8.20 11.61 20.97
CA THR A 299 6.79 11.25 21.21
C THR A 299 6.06 12.40 21.90
N THR A 300 4.77 12.51 21.62
CA THR A 300 3.86 13.41 22.36
C THR A 300 3.12 12.71 23.50
N GLY A 301 3.52 11.46 23.83
CA GLY A 301 2.88 10.63 24.85
C GLY A 301 1.62 9.92 24.36
N ILE A 302 0.88 9.34 25.31
CA ILE A 302 -0.36 8.62 25.02
C ILE A 302 -1.40 9.58 24.47
N THR A 303 -1.94 9.25 23.29
CA THR A 303 -2.90 10.08 22.58
C THR A 303 -4.32 9.78 23.03
N GLY A 304 -5.08 10.80 23.44
CA GLY A 304 -6.51 10.70 23.74
C GLY A 304 -6.91 9.79 24.91
N GLY A 305 -5.96 9.09 25.52
CA GLY A 305 -6.20 8.12 26.61
C GLY A 305 -6.94 6.86 26.13
N SER A 306 -7.51 6.10 27.06
CA SER A 306 -8.17 4.80 26.81
C SER A 306 -9.46 4.88 25.97
N THR A 307 -9.91 6.07 25.62
CA THR A 307 -11.07 6.29 24.73
C THR A 307 -10.67 6.57 23.28
N GLU A 308 -9.39 6.65 22.99
CA GLU A 308 -8.89 6.79 21.64
C GLU A 308 -8.67 5.40 21.02
N ALA A 309 -9.06 5.24 19.75
CA ALA A 309 -8.82 4.00 19.02
C ALA A 309 -7.35 3.87 18.60
N PRO A 310 -6.83 2.62 18.47
CA PRO A 310 -5.52 2.35 17.88
C PRO A 310 -5.36 2.99 16.50
N PHE A 311 -4.13 3.32 16.15
CA PHE A 311 -3.80 3.88 14.84
C PHE A 311 -2.48 3.31 14.32
N LEU A 312 -2.29 3.37 12.99
CA LEU A 312 -1.05 2.96 12.31
C LEU A 312 -0.41 4.14 11.57
N PRO A 313 0.93 4.26 11.56
CA PRO A 313 1.66 5.22 10.74
C PRO A 313 1.55 4.85 9.27
N SER A 314 1.67 5.84 8.39
CA SER A 314 1.84 5.62 6.96
C SER A 314 3.20 5.01 6.66
N ASP A 315 3.20 4.01 5.79
CA ASP A 315 4.39 3.36 5.25
C ASP A 315 4.47 3.57 3.74
N LEU A 316 5.61 4.09 3.26
CA LEU A 316 5.78 4.63 1.91
C LEU A 316 5.99 3.53 0.87
N ASP A 317 5.08 3.45 -0.10
CA ASP A 317 5.23 2.67 -1.34
C ASP A 317 5.51 3.57 -2.55
N GLY A 318 6.20 3.00 -3.55
CA GLY A 318 6.42 3.62 -4.86
C GLY A 318 7.54 4.66 -4.89
N ILE A 319 7.96 5.02 -6.10
CA ILE A 319 9.14 5.87 -6.35
C ILE A 319 8.90 7.36 -6.20
N ILE A 320 7.64 7.79 -6.00
CA ILE A 320 7.28 9.20 -5.86
C ILE A 320 7.12 9.49 -4.36
N PRO A 321 8.06 10.22 -3.74
CA PRO A 321 7.95 10.53 -2.32
C PRO A 321 6.77 11.48 -2.06
N PRO A 322 6.29 11.59 -0.80
CA PRO A 322 5.33 12.61 -0.40
C PRO A 322 5.86 14.01 -0.72
N ALA A 323 4.98 15.00 -0.74
CA ALA A 323 5.40 16.37 -0.94
C ALA A 323 6.38 16.81 0.16
N VAL A 324 7.33 17.69 -0.19
CA VAL A 324 8.32 18.18 0.76
C VAL A 324 7.64 18.81 1.97
N GLY A 325 8.02 18.34 3.16
CA GLY A 325 7.45 18.81 4.43
C GLY A 325 6.05 18.24 4.74
N ASP A 326 5.54 17.33 3.92
CA ASP A 326 4.29 16.62 4.24
C ASP A 326 4.52 15.69 5.45
N PRO A 327 3.70 15.80 6.51
CA PRO A 327 3.86 14.98 7.70
C PRO A 327 3.49 13.52 7.45
N ASN A 328 3.95 12.62 8.32
CA ASN A 328 3.43 11.26 8.31
C ASN A 328 1.97 11.21 8.81
N HIS A 329 1.13 10.41 8.15
CA HIS A 329 -0.30 10.31 8.42
C HIS A 329 -0.62 9.02 9.18
N PHE A 330 -1.12 9.17 10.40
CA PHE A 330 -1.58 8.05 11.22
C PHE A 330 -3.08 7.88 11.06
N VAL A 331 -3.53 6.72 10.63
CA VAL A 331 -4.95 6.39 10.47
C VAL A 331 -5.43 5.56 11.65
N SER A 332 -6.53 5.96 12.28
CA SER A 332 -7.10 5.21 13.40
C SER A 332 -8.06 4.11 12.94
N TYR A 333 -8.16 3.05 13.75
CA TYR A 333 -9.34 2.18 13.74
C TYR A 333 -10.60 3.04 13.88
N PRO A 334 -11.72 2.70 13.22
CA PRO A 334 -12.91 3.53 13.28
C PRO A 334 -13.55 3.54 14.66
N GLN A 335 -14.01 4.73 15.08
CA GLN A 335 -14.52 4.95 16.42
C GLN A 335 -15.69 5.96 16.45
N GLY A 336 -16.43 5.96 17.54
CA GLY A 336 -17.48 6.95 17.81
C GLY A 336 -18.84 6.60 17.22
N SER A 337 -19.79 7.53 17.39
CA SER A 337 -21.13 7.51 16.80
C SER A 337 -21.49 8.94 16.37
N PRO A 338 -21.50 9.28 15.08
CA PRO A 338 -21.22 8.42 13.90
C PRO A 338 -19.78 7.90 13.86
N LEU A 339 -19.61 6.76 13.20
CA LEU A 339 -18.33 6.08 13.05
C LEU A 339 -17.39 6.88 12.15
N ILE A 340 -16.17 7.12 12.60
CA ILE A 340 -15.16 7.89 11.87
C ILE A 340 -13.78 7.23 11.94
N TYR A 341 -13.00 7.37 10.86
CA TYR A 341 -11.55 7.27 10.88
C TYR A 341 -10.99 8.63 11.26
N LYS A 342 -10.08 8.67 12.23
CA LYS A 342 -9.28 9.86 12.52
C LYS A 342 -7.95 9.77 11.80
N ILE A 343 -7.62 10.77 11.02
CA ILE A 343 -6.31 10.91 10.40
C ILE A 343 -5.55 11.98 11.19
N ARG A 344 -4.36 11.61 11.69
CA ARG A 344 -3.48 12.51 12.44
C ARG A 344 -2.20 12.74 11.67
N ALA A 345 -1.74 13.97 11.64
CA ALA A 345 -0.48 14.38 11.07
C ALA A 345 0.60 14.47 12.15
N TYR A 346 1.71 13.72 11.98
CA TYR A 346 2.90 13.87 12.81
C TYR A 346 3.95 14.65 12.02
N HIS A 347 4.13 15.91 12.37
CA HIS A 347 5.19 16.76 11.85
C HIS A 347 6.35 16.77 12.83
N VAL A 348 7.53 16.31 12.42
CA VAL A 348 8.72 16.22 13.28
C VAL A 348 9.74 17.29 12.97
N ASP A 349 10.36 17.87 14.01
CA ASP A 349 11.55 18.70 13.93
C ASP A 349 12.60 18.17 14.92
N PHE A 350 13.59 17.43 14.41
CA PHE A 350 14.68 16.89 15.22
C PHE A 350 15.68 17.95 15.67
N THR A 351 15.69 19.11 15.03
CA THR A 351 16.56 20.24 15.39
C THR A 351 15.99 21.02 16.56
N ASN A 352 14.67 21.27 16.52
CA ASN A 352 13.95 21.94 17.60
C ASN A 352 12.68 21.14 17.93
N PRO A 353 12.77 20.14 18.81
CA PRO A 353 11.67 19.26 19.16
C PRO A 353 10.38 19.94 19.66
N ALA A 354 10.48 21.17 20.16
CA ALA A 354 9.32 21.97 20.55
C ALA A 354 8.41 22.35 19.36
N ASN A 355 8.94 22.30 18.14
CA ASN A 355 8.17 22.53 16.91
C ASN A 355 7.43 21.26 16.43
N SER A 356 7.80 20.09 16.95
CA SER A 356 7.14 18.84 16.54
C SER A 356 5.68 18.82 17.02
N THR A 357 4.80 18.35 16.16
CA THR A 357 3.36 18.31 16.45
C THR A 357 2.74 16.98 16.03
N PHE A 358 1.77 16.51 16.82
CA PHE A 358 0.92 15.37 16.46
C PHE A 358 -0.54 15.80 16.59
N THR A 359 -1.19 16.12 15.48
CA THR A 359 -2.48 16.79 15.46
C THR A 359 -3.51 16.06 14.64
N LEU A 360 -4.80 16.20 14.99
CA LEU A 360 -5.90 15.69 14.17
C LEU A 360 -5.99 16.54 12.89
N GLU A 361 -5.74 15.91 11.75
CA GLU A 361 -5.80 16.53 10.42
C GLU A 361 -7.20 16.39 9.80
N ALA A 362 -7.79 15.18 9.88
CA ALA A 362 -9.09 14.92 9.32
C ALA A 362 -9.90 13.91 10.15
N SER A 363 -11.23 13.99 10.03
CA SER A 363 -12.19 13.02 10.51
C SER A 363 -13.07 12.59 9.34
N VAL A 364 -12.95 11.33 8.94
CA VAL A 364 -13.58 10.79 7.73
C VAL A 364 -14.62 9.76 8.13
N GLY A 365 -15.84 9.89 7.61
CA GLY A 365 -16.94 8.97 7.92
C GLY A 365 -16.68 7.55 7.46
N ALA A 366 -16.82 6.58 8.37
CA ALA A 366 -16.75 5.15 8.08
C ALA A 366 -18.14 4.54 7.97
N ALA A 367 -18.31 3.53 7.10
CA ALA A 367 -19.55 2.75 7.10
C ALA A 367 -19.65 1.89 8.36
N SER A 368 -20.85 1.76 8.91
CA SER A 368 -21.12 0.94 10.10
C SER A 368 -20.77 -0.52 9.88
N PHE A 369 -20.48 -1.20 10.95
CA PHE A 369 -20.27 -2.65 11.00
C PHE A 369 -20.53 -3.17 12.41
N THR A 370 -20.60 -4.48 12.56
CA THR A 370 -20.66 -5.16 13.84
C THR A 370 -19.31 -5.81 14.12
N SER A 371 -18.78 -5.65 15.33
CA SER A 371 -17.57 -6.33 15.76
C SER A 371 -17.81 -7.83 15.84
N LEU A 372 -16.81 -8.60 15.41
CA LEU A 372 -16.86 -10.06 15.51
C LEU A 372 -16.29 -10.47 16.87
N CYS A 373 -16.74 -11.59 17.43
CA CYS A 373 -16.19 -12.22 18.64
C CYS A 373 -15.95 -11.31 19.86
N SER A 374 -16.52 -10.13 19.91
CA SER A 374 -16.21 -9.05 20.87
C SER A 374 -16.17 -9.48 22.34
N ALA A 375 -16.83 -10.59 22.71
CA ALA A 375 -16.87 -11.09 24.08
C ALA A 375 -15.77 -12.09 24.44
N THR A 376 -15.24 -12.83 23.47
CA THR A 376 -14.38 -14.01 23.73
C THR A 376 -13.14 -14.07 22.86
N ARG A 377 -13.07 -13.32 21.75
CA ARG A 377 -12.01 -13.39 20.74
C ARG A 377 -11.68 -14.83 20.28
N ASN A 378 -12.66 -15.71 20.32
CA ASN A 378 -12.51 -17.15 20.13
C ASN A 378 -13.71 -17.67 19.35
N CYS A 379 -13.77 -17.34 18.05
CA CYS A 379 -14.97 -17.64 17.29
C CYS A 379 -14.72 -18.22 15.89
N VAL A 380 -13.53 -18.05 15.29
CA VAL A 380 -13.23 -18.49 13.93
C VAL A 380 -13.16 -20.01 13.88
N PRO A 381 -14.04 -20.70 13.13
CA PRO A 381 -14.06 -22.17 13.05
C PRO A 381 -12.97 -22.70 12.14
N GLN A 382 -12.52 -23.92 12.45
CA GLN A 382 -11.57 -24.71 11.65
C GLN A 382 -12.10 -26.12 11.42
N ALA A 383 -11.65 -26.78 10.33
CA ALA A 383 -11.99 -28.17 10.08
C ALA A 383 -11.34 -29.13 11.10
N GLY A 384 -12.02 -30.20 11.44
CA GLY A 384 -11.45 -31.32 12.21
C GLY A 384 -11.12 -31.02 13.67
N THR A 385 -11.50 -29.88 14.23
CA THR A 385 -11.31 -29.49 15.63
C THR A 385 -12.48 -28.67 16.14
N THR A 386 -12.64 -28.66 17.47
CA THR A 386 -13.56 -27.73 18.17
C THR A 386 -12.90 -26.46 18.63
N SER A 387 -11.57 -26.38 18.58
CA SER A 387 -10.81 -25.17 18.86
C SER A 387 -11.15 -24.08 17.83
N ARG A 388 -11.33 -22.87 18.32
CA ARG A 388 -11.64 -21.70 17.50
C ARG A 388 -10.52 -20.70 17.62
N LEU A 389 -10.34 -19.86 16.60
CA LEU A 389 -9.24 -18.88 16.52
C LEU A 389 -9.72 -17.48 16.86
N ASP A 390 -8.78 -16.67 17.27
CA ASP A 390 -8.89 -15.23 17.46
C ASP A 390 -8.73 -14.54 16.10
N GLU A 391 -9.55 -13.54 15.80
CA GLU A 391 -9.51 -12.78 14.56
C GLU A 391 -8.88 -11.39 14.69
N ILE A 392 -8.56 -10.96 15.94
CA ILE A 392 -8.00 -9.63 16.24
C ILE A 392 -8.78 -8.49 15.56
N GLY A 393 -10.09 -8.42 15.78
CA GLY A 393 -10.98 -7.45 15.13
C GLY A 393 -11.09 -6.10 15.85
N ASP A 394 -10.20 -5.78 16.81
CA ASP A 394 -10.25 -4.56 17.61
C ASP A 394 -9.25 -3.47 17.17
N ARG A 395 -8.55 -3.69 16.07
CA ARG A 395 -7.49 -2.80 15.55
C ARG A 395 -7.39 -2.86 14.02
N LEU A 396 -6.69 -1.88 13.41
CA LEU A 396 -6.28 -1.97 12.02
C LEU A 396 -5.20 -3.03 11.86
N MET A 397 -5.26 -3.75 10.74
CA MET A 397 -4.21 -4.71 10.35
C MET A 397 -3.03 -3.98 9.69
N PHE A 398 -1.81 -4.47 9.93
CA PHE A 398 -0.60 -3.97 9.33
C PHE A 398 -0.63 -4.27 7.80
N ARG A 399 -0.17 -3.39 6.92
CA ARG A 399 0.41 -2.04 7.07
C ARG A 399 -0.66 -0.97 6.73
N ASN A 400 -0.37 0.31 7.05
CA ASN A 400 -1.12 1.44 6.50
C ASN A 400 -0.37 1.94 5.26
N ALA A 401 -0.64 1.33 4.11
CA ALA A 401 0.11 1.57 2.88
C ALA A 401 -0.19 2.97 2.32
N TYR A 402 0.86 3.80 2.19
CA TYR A 402 0.79 5.11 1.57
C TYR A 402 1.43 5.10 0.20
N ARG A 403 0.76 5.72 -0.75
CA ARG A 403 1.29 5.93 -2.11
C ARG A 403 0.94 7.31 -2.64
N ARG A 404 1.90 7.93 -3.31
CA ARG A 404 1.66 9.12 -4.14
C ARG A 404 1.76 8.74 -5.61
N PHE A 405 0.75 9.17 -6.39
CA PHE A 405 0.66 8.85 -7.81
C PHE A 405 1.18 10.00 -8.69
N SER A 406 1.48 9.69 -9.95
CA SER A 406 2.06 10.65 -10.89
C SER A 406 1.15 11.84 -11.25
N ASP A 407 -0.15 11.73 -11.04
CA ASP A 407 -1.13 12.82 -11.20
C ASP A 407 -1.23 13.71 -9.94
N GLY A 408 -0.49 13.38 -8.89
CA GLY A 408 -0.38 14.14 -7.65
C GLY A 408 -1.40 13.77 -6.57
N HIS A 409 -2.31 12.80 -6.83
CA HIS A 409 -3.13 12.30 -5.74
C HIS A 409 -2.35 11.35 -4.83
N GLU A 410 -2.78 11.26 -3.58
CA GLU A 410 -2.22 10.43 -2.53
C GLU A 410 -3.28 9.46 -2.04
N SER A 411 -2.86 8.24 -1.73
CA SER A 411 -3.71 7.17 -1.21
C SER A 411 -3.19 6.65 0.12
N LEU A 412 -4.12 6.36 1.05
CA LEU A 412 -3.89 5.56 2.25
C LEU A 412 -4.83 4.36 2.19
N LEU A 413 -4.26 3.18 2.25
CA LEU A 413 -4.97 1.92 2.08
C LEU A 413 -4.79 1.05 3.32
N ASN A 414 -5.91 0.56 3.89
CA ASN A 414 -5.86 -0.28 5.08
C ASN A 414 -7.06 -1.22 5.20
N ASN A 415 -7.02 -2.16 6.14
CA ASN A 415 -8.06 -3.15 6.37
C ASN A 415 -8.20 -3.57 7.84
N TYR A 416 -9.30 -4.24 8.17
CA TYR A 416 -9.55 -4.85 9.48
C TYR A 416 -10.67 -5.90 9.38
N THR A 417 -10.75 -6.80 10.38
CA THR A 417 -11.76 -7.87 10.41
C THR A 417 -13.07 -7.35 11.03
N VAL A 418 -14.21 -7.73 10.42
CA VAL A 418 -15.55 -7.38 10.90
C VAL A 418 -16.50 -8.58 10.80
N SER A 419 -17.64 -8.51 11.48
CA SER A 419 -18.75 -9.44 11.29
C SER A 419 -19.54 -9.07 10.04
N ALA A 420 -19.53 -9.95 9.03
CA ALA A 420 -20.31 -9.80 7.81
C ALA A 420 -21.16 -11.06 7.59
N ASN A 421 -22.49 -10.93 7.61
CA ASN A 421 -23.42 -12.07 7.51
C ASN A 421 -23.16 -13.20 8.53
N ALA A 422 -22.80 -12.84 9.77
CA ALA A 422 -22.47 -13.70 10.89
C ALA A 422 -21.21 -14.58 10.71
N VAL A 423 -20.32 -14.22 9.81
CA VAL A 423 -18.97 -14.79 9.64
C VAL A 423 -17.94 -13.66 9.57
N ALA A 424 -16.65 -13.99 9.70
CA ALA A 424 -15.59 -13.01 9.50
C ALA A 424 -15.49 -12.57 8.04
N GLY A 425 -15.43 -11.26 7.82
CA GLY A 425 -15.14 -10.64 6.53
C GLY A 425 -14.09 -9.54 6.69
N ILE A 426 -13.39 -9.20 5.63
CA ILE A 426 -12.38 -8.15 5.65
C ILE A 426 -13.00 -6.84 5.19
N ARG A 427 -13.14 -5.86 6.09
CA ARG A 427 -13.39 -4.47 5.73
C ARG A 427 -12.08 -3.87 5.25
N TRP A 428 -12.08 -3.33 4.05
CA TRP A 428 -10.97 -2.56 3.50
C TRP A 428 -11.45 -1.19 3.06
N PHE A 429 -10.56 -0.22 3.04
CA PHE A 429 -10.86 1.15 2.65
C PHE A 429 -9.64 1.83 2.06
N GLU A 430 -9.90 2.80 1.20
CA GLU A 430 -8.91 3.67 0.59
C GLU A 430 -9.32 5.12 0.79
N LEU A 431 -8.43 5.91 1.35
CA LEU A 431 -8.57 7.34 1.49
C LEU A 431 -7.75 8.03 0.41
N HIS A 432 -8.31 9.03 -0.22
CA HIS A 432 -7.59 9.88 -1.18
C HIS A 432 -7.49 11.32 -0.69
N ARG A 433 -6.39 11.94 -1.09
CA ARG A 433 -6.15 13.38 -0.99
C ARG A 433 -5.44 13.85 -2.25
N THR A 434 -5.72 15.05 -2.72
CA THR A 434 -4.91 15.78 -3.71
C THR A 434 -4.54 17.12 -3.10
N GLN A 435 -3.27 17.38 -2.94
CA GLN A 435 -2.80 18.62 -2.33
C GLN A 435 -3.00 19.84 -3.24
N PRO A 436 -3.40 21.00 -2.67
CA PRO A 436 -3.87 21.20 -1.31
C PRO A 436 -5.31 20.69 -1.13
N GLY A 437 -5.54 19.77 -0.20
CA GLY A 437 -6.84 19.17 0.04
C GLY A 437 -6.87 18.36 1.32
N THR A 438 -8.06 17.84 1.67
CA THR A 438 -8.28 17.00 2.85
C THR A 438 -8.48 15.55 2.47
N TRP A 439 -8.13 14.62 3.35
CA TRP A 439 -8.41 13.21 3.21
C TRP A 439 -9.92 12.93 3.15
N GLY A 440 -10.34 12.04 2.28
CA GLY A 440 -11.71 11.57 2.15
C GLY A 440 -11.76 10.11 1.72
N ILE A 441 -12.89 9.42 2.00
CA ILE A 441 -13.11 8.07 1.47
C ILE A 441 -13.19 8.14 -0.05
N PHE A 442 -12.29 7.44 -0.71
CA PHE A 442 -12.38 7.16 -2.14
C PHE A 442 -13.20 5.89 -2.38
N GLN A 443 -12.91 4.83 -1.61
CA GLN A 443 -13.69 3.58 -1.63
C GLN A 443 -13.59 2.85 -0.30
N GLN A 444 -14.61 2.03 0.00
CA GLN A 444 -14.62 1.09 1.12
C GLN A 444 -15.59 -0.05 0.85
N SER A 445 -15.24 -1.25 1.27
CA SER A 445 -16.10 -2.42 1.13
C SER A 445 -15.75 -3.48 2.17
N THR A 446 -16.65 -4.41 2.39
CA THR A 446 -16.37 -5.61 3.18
C THR A 446 -16.36 -6.82 2.26
N TYR A 447 -15.21 -7.45 2.13
CA TYR A 447 -15.03 -8.64 1.31
C TYR A 447 -15.48 -9.89 2.05
N GLN A 448 -16.65 -10.40 1.69
CA GLN A 448 -17.23 -11.60 2.26
C GLN A 448 -18.16 -12.27 1.23
N PRO A 449 -17.61 -12.95 0.19
CA PRO A 449 -18.40 -13.46 -0.94
C PRO A 449 -19.23 -14.70 -0.63
N ASP A 450 -18.94 -15.43 0.43
CA ASP A 450 -19.60 -16.69 0.79
C ASP A 450 -19.58 -16.93 2.32
N THR A 451 -19.78 -18.17 2.79
CA THR A 451 -19.80 -18.54 4.21
C THR A 451 -18.43 -18.92 4.78
N THR A 452 -17.35 -18.76 4.02
CA THR A 452 -15.98 -18.95 4.49
C THR A 452 -15.58 -17.74 5.33
N TRP A 453 -14.99 -17.98 6.48
CA TRP A 453 -14.46 -16.95 7.37
C TRP A 453 -13.15 -16.41 6.81
N ARG A 454 -12.98 -15.07 6.81
CA ARG A 454 -11.79 -14.39 6.33
C ARG A 454 -11.35 -13.36 7.37
N TRP A 455 -10.10 -13.47 7.81
CA TRP A 455 -9.53 -12.61 8.86
C TRP A 455 -8.04 -12.41 8.65
N MET A 456 -7.41 -11.58 9.47
CA MET A 456 -5.98 -11.30 9.46
C MET A 456 -5.51 -10.87 8.07
N GLY A 457 -6.07 -9.75 7.57
CA GLY A 457 -5.76 -9.27 6.24
C GLY A 457 -4.55 -8.35 6.19
N SER A 458 -3.91 -8.24 5.01
CA SER A 458 -2.95 -7.19 4.66
C SER A 458 -3.21 -6.72 3.24
N ILE A 459 -3.04 -5.41 2.96
CA ILE A 459 -3.50 -4.78 1.71
C ILE A 459 -2.48 -3.78 1.19
N ALA A 460 -2.27 -3.77 -0.13
CA ALA A 460 -1.40 -2.80 -0.81
C ALA A 460 -1.92 -2.48 -2.22
N SER A 461 -1.37 -1.42 -2.83
CA SER A 461 -1.63 -1.07 -4.23
C SER A 461 -0.34 -0.94 -5.04
N ASP A 462 -0.38 -1.30 -6.33
CA ASP A 462 0.73 -1.08 -7.26
C ASP A 462 0.76 0.38 -7.78
N ASN A 463 1.72 0.69 -8.64
CA ASN A 463 1.90 2.05 -9.18
C ASN A 463 0.76 2.54 -10.10
N GLN A 464 -0.17 1.68 -10.49
CA GLN A 464 -1.33 2.02 -11.30
C GLN A 464 -2.63 2.05 -10.48
N GLY A 465 -2.55 1.79 -9.16
CA GLY A 465 -3.69 1.76 -8.25
C GLY A 465 -4.49 0.45 -8.31
N ASN A 466 -3.91 -0.63 -8.88
CA ASN A 466 -4.48 -1.96 -8.70
C ASN A 466 -4.23 -2.41 -7.26
N ILE A 467 -5.22 -3.01 -6.63
CA ILE A 467 -5.18 -3.36 -5.21
C ILE A 467 -5.13 -4.87 -5.06
N ALA A 468 -4.33 -5.35 -4.11
CA ALA A 468 -4.34 -6.72 -3.64
C ALA A 468 -4.59 -6.76 -2.12
N LEU A 469 -5.37 -7.76 -1.68
CA LEU A 469 -5.71 -8.04 -0.28
C LEU A 469 -5.43 -9.51 0.00
N GLY A 470 -4.46 -9.79 0.86
CA GLY A 470 -4.17 -11.13 1.38
C GLY A 470 -4.92 -11.36 2.70
N PHE A 471 -5.24 -12.62 3.04
CA PHE A 471 -5.93 -12.97 4.29
C PHE A 471 -5.85 -14.46 4.61
N SER A 472 -6.11 -14.80 5.87
CA SER A 472 -6.41 -16.17 6.30
C SER A 472 -7.86 -16.52 6.03
N ALA A 473 -8.14 -17.78 5.64
CA ALA A 473 -9.50 -18.26 5.36
C ALA A 473 -9.75 -19.65 5.93
N SER A 474 -10.89 -19.88 6.60
CA SER A 474 -11.29 -21.20 7.11
C SER A 474 -12.81 -21.35 7.27
N SER A 475 -13.25 -22.56 7.64
CA SER A 475 -14.61 -22.84 8.06
C SER A 475 -14.65 -24.12 8.90
N GLY A 476 -15.82 -24.54 9.38
CA GLY A 476 -15.98 -25.84 10.02
C GLY A 476 -15.65 -27.06 9.13
N SER A 477 -15.46 -26.86 7.83
CA SER A 477 -15.10 -27.89 6.85
C SER A 477 -13.83 -27.60 6.06
N ILE A 478 -13.19 -26.44 6.29
CA ILE A 478 -11.97 -25.99 5.62
C ILE A 478 -10.91 -25.69 6.69
N ASN A 479 -9.74 -26.32 6.60
CA ASN A 479 -8.58 -25.96 7.40
C ASN A 479 -8.13 -24.53 7.05
N PRO A 480 -7.43 -23.82 7.95
CA PRO A 480 -6.89 -22.51 7.65
C PRO A 480 -6.03 -22.53 6.38
N GLN A 481 -6.30 -21.59 5.49
CA GLN A 481 -5.67 -21.40 4.19
C GLN A 481 -5.18 -19.97 4.05
N ILE A 482 -4.16 -19.77 3.22
CA ILE A 482 -3.66 -18.46 2.82
C ILE A 482 -4.27 -18.12 1.47
N ARG A 483 -5.08 -17.07 1.41
CA ARG A 483 -5.76 -16.66 0.19
C ARG A 483 -5.53 -15.18 -0.07
N TYR A 484 -5.84 -14.74 -1.28
CA TYR A 484 -5.82 -13.33 -1.66
C TYR A 484 -6.86 -13.04 -2.74
N ALA A 485 -7.30 -11.79 -2.77
CA ALA A 485 -8.19 -11.21 -3.78
C ALA A 485 -7.65 -9.85 -4.20
N GLY A 486 -8.17 -9.26 -5.25
CA GLY A 486 -7.70 -7.95 -5.68
C GLY A 486 -8.62 -7.31 -6.71
N ARG A 487 -8.24 -6.15 -7.20
CA ARG A 487 -8.97 -5.42 -8.24
C ARG A 487 -8.00 -4.62 -9.11
N LEU A 488 -8.36 -4.45 -10.38
CA LEU A 488 -7.75 -3.44 -11.22
C LEU A 488 -8.25 -2.04 -10.83
N ALA A 489 -7.44 -1.01 -11.03
CA ALA A 489 -7.86 0.38 -10.85
C ALA A 489 -9.10 0.73 -11.70
N THR A 490 -9.25 0.05 -12.85
CA THR A 490 -10.37 0.21 -13.78
C THR A 490 -11.63 -0.56 -13.39
N ASP A 491 -11.57 -1.45 -12.41
CA ASP A 491 -12.73 -2.20 -11.93
C ASP A 491 -13.72 -1.27 -11.20
N PRO A 492 -15.00 -1.65 -11.09
CA PRO A 492 -15.96 -0.88 -10.32
C PRO A 492 -15.48 -0.65 -8.89
N LEU A 493 -15.59 0.58 -8.38
CA LEU A 493 -15.23 0.91 -6.99
C LEU A 493 -15.99 0.03 -5.99
N ASN A 494 -15.37 -0.19 -4.83
CA ASN A 494 -15.91 -1.00 -3.73
C ASN A 494 -16.05 -2.50 -4.06
N THR A 495 -15.29 -3.00 -5.03
CA THR A 495 -15.33 -4.43 -5.41
C THR A 495 -13.93 -5.02 -5.45
N LEU A 496 -13.82 -6.30 -5.08
CA LEU A 496 -12.64 -7.15 -5.31
C LEU A 496 -13.05 -8.32 -6.21
N SER A 497 -12.09 -8.84 -6.96
CA SER A 497 -12.22 -10.01 -7.84
C SER A 497 -12.41 -11.32 -7.06
N GLY A 498 -12.56 -12.42 -7.76
CA GLY A 498 -12.50 -13.75 -7.17
C GLY A 498 -11.13 -14.05 -6.55
N GLU A 499 -11.14 -14.96 -5.56
CA GLU A 499 -9.96 -15.35 -4.80
C GLU A 499 -9.03 -16.28 -5.58
N GLN A 500 -7.74 -16.18 -5.21
CA GLN A 500 -6.75 -17.22 -5.45
C GLN A 500 -6.21 -17.76 -4.12
N HIS A 501 -5.70 -18.97 -4.17
CA HIS A 501 -5.06 -19.63 -3.04
C HIS A 501 -3.54 -19.48 -3.18
N LEU A 502 -2.92 -18.91 -2.16
CA LEU A 502 -1.47 -18.95 -2.06
C LEU A 502 -1.03 -20.32 -1.55
N PHE A 503 -1.74 -20.82 -0.50
CA PHE A 503 -1.48 -22.11 0.07
C PHE A 503 -2.71 -22.66 0.83
N ASP A 504 -2.96 -23.96 0.70
CA ASP A 504 -4.02 -24.67 1.41
C ASP A 504 -3.45 -25.49 2.56
N GLY A 505 -3.71 -25.05 3.81
CA GLY A 505 -3.35 -25.80 4.99
C GLY A 505 -4.11 -27.14 5.05
N THR A 506 -3.43 -28.18 5.52
CA THR A 506 -4.00 -29.54 5.65
C THR A 506 -4.28 -29.93 7.11
N GLY A 507 -4.01 -29.03 8.05
CA GLY A 507 -4.28 -29.16 9.48
C GLY A 507 -4.89 -27.90 10.07
N SER A 508 -5.22 -27.99 11.36
CA SER A 508 -5.83 -26.92 12.15
C SER A 508 -5.07 -26.72 13.46
N GLN A 509 -5.13 -25.51 14.01
CA GLN A 509 -4.55 -25.23 15.32
C GLN A 509 -5.49 -25.76 16.42
N SER A 510 -4.93 -26.48 17.39
CA SER A 510 -5.66 -27.04 18.54
C SER A 510 -5.17 -26.46 19.88
N ALA A 511 -4.33 -25.41 19.87
CA ALA A 511 -3.89 -24.73 21.08
C ALA A 511 -5.07 -24.16 21.88
N THR A 512 -4.93 -24.15 23.20
CA THR A 512 -5.96 -23.63 24.13
C THR A 512 -5.96 -22.11 24.20
N SER A 513 -4.87 -21.46 23.78
CA SER A 513 -4.76 -20.00 23.72
C SER A 513 -5.62 -19.38 22.62
N ASN A 514 -6.01 -20.16 21.62
CA ASN A 514 -6.79 -19.73 20.44
C ASN A 514 -6.08 -18.71 19.54
N ARG A 515 -4.80 -18.43 19.77
CA ARG A 515 -4.01 -17.44 19.05
C ARG A 515 -3.63 -17.93 17.67
N TRP A 516 -3.96 -17.15 16.63
CA TRP A 516 -3.55 -17.39 15.24
C TRP A 516 -2.38 -16.54 14.83
N GLY A 517 -2.33 -15.32 15.22
CA GLY A 517 -1.34 -14.29 14.93
C GLY A 517 -1.94 -12.92 15.17
N ASP A 518 -1.11 -11.88 15.11
CA ASP A 518 -1.55 -10.50 15.25
C ASP A 518 -1.60 -9.78 13.89
N TYR A 519 -0.87 -10.28 12.89
CA TYR A 519 -0.78 -9.70 11.55
C TYR A 519 -0.29 -10.72 10.52
N SER A 520 -0.43 -10.36 9.26
CA SER A 520 0.23 -10.90 8.07
C SER A 520 0.72 -9.73 7.25
N ASP A 521 1.56 -9.95 6.21
CA ASP A 521 2.09 -8.83 5.46
C ASP A 521 2.04 -9.02 3.95
N LEU A 522 1.62 -7.95 3.25
CA LEU A 522 1.53 -7.84 1.81
C LEU A 522 2.19 -6.53 1.35
N THR A 523 3.26 -6.67 0.57
CA THR A 523 4.12 -5.58 0.15
C THR A 523 4.29 -5.53 -1.37
N VAL A 524 4.84 -4.44 -1.90
CA VAL A 524 5.00 -4.22 -3.34
C VAL A 524 6.48 -4.10 -3.69
N ASP A 525 6.91 -4.82 -4.73
CA ASP A 525 8.30 -4.82 -5.19
C ASP A 525 8.79 -3.41 -5.60
N PRO A 526 9.77 -2.81 -4.91
CA PRO A 526 10.26 -1.47 -5.22
C PRO A 526 10.99 -1.39 -6.58
N VAL A 527 11.29 -2.55 -7.20
CA VAL A 527 11.99 -2.59 -8.50
C VAL A 527 11.02 -2.45 -9.65
N ASP A 528 9.91 -3.19 -9.68
CA ASP A 528 8.93 -3.09 -10.77
C ASP A 528 7.66 -2.33 -10.39
N ASP A 529 7.46 -2.13 -9.08
CA ASP A 529 6.33 -1.41 -8.49
C ASP A 529 4.96 -1.95 -8.96
N CYS A 530 4.93 -3.26 -9.26
CA CYS A 530 3.81 -4.01 -9.82
C CYS A 530 3.58 -5.36 -9.14
N THR A 531 4.66 -5.98 -8.64
CA THR A 531 4.61 -7.34 -8.08
C THR A 531 4.32 -7.28 -6.59
N PHE A 532 3.29 -7.97 -6.16
CA PHE A 532 2.90 -8.11 -4.76
C PHE A 532 3.56 -9.35 -4.17
N TYR A 533 4.11 -9.22 -2.97
CA TYR A 533 4.61 -10.30 -2.13
C TYR A 533 3.71 -10.43 -0.92
N TYR A 534 3.33 -11.66 -0.58
CA TYR A 534 2.46 -11.94 0.57
C TYR A 534 3.00 -13.08 1.39
N THR A 535 2.96 -12.94 2.71
CA THR A 535 3.28 -13.98 3.68
C THR A 535 2.18 -14.12 4.73
N ASN A 536 1.90 -15.36 5.11
CA ASN A 536 0.99 -15.71 6.20
C ASN A 536 1.27 -17.14 6.68
N GLU A 537 0.56 -17.57 7.74
CA GLU A 537 0.73 -18.89 8.33
C GLU A 537 -0.32 -19.92 7.88
N TYR A 538 0.03 -21.18 8.08
CA TYR A 538 -0.84 -22.36 7.93
C TYR A 538 -0.39 -23.50 8.84
N TYR A 539 -1.22 -24.54 8.97
CA TYR A 539 -0.88 -25.78 9.68
C TYR A 539 -0.85 -26.97 8.71
N PRO A 540 0.24 -27.75 8.63
CA PRO A 540 0.33 -28.95 7.80
C PRO A 540 -0.38 -30.15 8.42
N THR A 541 -0.53 -30.17 9.75
CA THR A 541 -1.25 -31.19 10.53
C THR A 541 -1.94 -30.54 11.72
N THR A 542 -3.07 -31.08 12.16
CA THR A 542 -3.76 -30.55 13.35
C THR A 542 -2.89 -30.78 14.59
N SER A 543 -2.51 -29.65 15.25
CA SER A 543 -1.61 -29.64 16.40
C SER A 543 -1.67 -28.31 17.14
N SER A 544 -1.06 -28.22 18.31
CA SER A 544 -1.04 -26.97 19.11
C SER A 544 -0.04 -25.95 18.58
N PHE A 545 1.16 -26.38 18.13
CA PHE A 545 2.28 -25.49 17.86
C PHE A 545 3.03 -25.84 16.54
N ASN A 546 2.46 -26.51 15.58
CA ASN A 546 3.17 -26.90 14.35
C ASN A 546 2.86 -25.96 13.17
N TRP A 547 2.86 -24.66 13.42
CA TRP A 547 2.66 -23.67 12.38
C TRP A 547 3.80 -23.66 11.34
N ARG A 548 3.47 -23.22 10.15
CA ARG A 548 4.36 -22.97 9.02
C ARG A 548 3.96 -21.65 8.41
N THR A 549 4.90 -20.98 7.74
CA THR A 549 4.59 -19.84 6.90
C THR A 549 4.81 -20.16 5.43
N GLN A 550 4.05 -19.52 4.58
CA GLN A 550 4.22 -19.58 3.12
C GLN A 550 4.39 -18.17 2.60
N ILE A 551 5.33 -17.99 1.68
CA ILE A 551 5.56 -16.76 0.96
C ILE A 551 5.22 -16.99 -0.50
N GLY A 552 4.66 -16.00 -1.18
CA GLY A 552 4.46 -16.08 -2.61
C GLY A 552 4.29 -14.69 -3.23
N TYR A 553 4.50 -14.62 -4.54
CA TYR A 553 4.29 -13.37 -5.26
C TYR A 553 3.44 -13.55 -6.51
N PHE A 554 2.74 -12.49 -6.86
CA PHE A 554 1.84 -12.40 -8.00
C PHE A 554 1.78 -10.95 -8.50
N ARG A 555 1.26 -10.75 -9.70
CA ARG A 555 1.07 -9.41 -10.26
C ARG A 555 -0.09 -9.37 -11.24
N PHE A 556 -0.69 -8.22 -11.43
CA PHE A 556 -1.61 -7.99 -12.53
C PHE A 556 -0.83 -7.83 -13.84
N ALA A 557 -1.32 -8.49 -14.91
CA ALA A 557 -0.67 -8.43 -16.21
C ALA A 557 -0.73 -7.01 -16.82
N GLU A 558 -1.71 -6.23 -16.41
CA GLU A 558 -1.96 -4.86 -16.83
C GLU A 558 -0.96 -3.88 -16.22
N CYS A 559 -0.33 -4.22 -15.07
CA CYS A 559 0.62 -3.32 -14.43
C CYS A 559 1.90 -3.18 -15.25
N THR A 560 2.25 -1.94 -15.53
CA THR A 560 3.48 -1.54 -16.23
C THR A 560 4.39 -0.81 -15.25
N ALA A 561 5.64 -1.25 -15.15
CA ALA A 561 6.63 -0.62 -14.28
C ALA A 561 6.78 0.88 -14.58
N PRO A 562 6.92 1.73 -13.56
CA PRO A 562 7.04 3.17 -13.76
C PRO A 562 8.34 3.52 -14.47
N GLN A 563 8.33 4.63 -15.22
CA GLN A 563 9.56 5.17 -15.77
C GLN A 563 10.43 5.73 -14.67
N LYS A 564 11.67 5.29 -14.59
CA LYS A 564 12.66 5.70 -13.59
C LYS A 564 14.08 5.58 -14.08
N GLY A 565 15.00 6.26 -13.41
CA GLY A 565 16.44 6.13 -13.62
C GLY A 565 17.18 6.28 -12.31
N THR A 566 18.50 6.14 -12.33
CA THR A 566 19.34 6.19 -11.12
C THR A 566 20.25 7.41 -11.18
N ALA A 567 20.30 8.18 -10.09
CA ALA A 567 21.34 9.15 -9.84
C ALA A 567 22.43 8.50 -8.98
N HIS A 568 23.61 8.30 -9.54
CA HIS A 568 24.78 7.74 -8.86
C HIS A 568 25.63 8.90 -8.31
N PHE A 569 25.44 9.22 -7.04
CA PHE A 569 26.23 10.23 -6.34
C PHE A 569 27.62 9.67 -5.98
N ILE A 570 28.67 10.47 -6.22
CA ILE A 570 30.05 10.16 -5.86
C ILE A 570 30.56 11.30 -5.00
N VAL A 571 30.52 11.10 -3.66
CA VAL A 571 30.83 12.13 -2.68
C VAL A 571 32.27 12.02 -2.22
N THR A 572 33.07 13.05 -2.49
CA THR A 572 34.51 13.07 -2.18
C THR A 572 34.91 14.36 -1.47
N ALA A 573 36.08 14.36 -0.83
CA ALA A 573 36.70 15.57 -0.34
C ALA A 573 37.24 16.42 -1.49
N CYS A 574 36.94 17.73 -1.52
CA CYS A 574 37.44 18.63 -2.56
C CYS A 574 38.96 18.72 -2.58
N SER A 575 39.64 18.52 -1.44
CA SER A 575 41.08 18.40 -1.35
C SER A 575 41.48 16.92 -1.23
N GLY A 576 42.11 16.37 -2.26
CA GLY A 576 42.65 15.01 -2.26
C GLY A 576 41.73 13.90 -2.71
N GLY A 577 40.44 14.17 -3.00
CA GLY A 577 39.52 13.22 -3.63
C GLY A 577 39.13 11.99 -2.79
N ALA A 578 39.44 11.98 -1.47
CA ALA A 578 39.06 10.86 -0.61
C ALA A 578 37.54 10.72 -0.50
N PRO A 579 36.97 9.50 -0.47
CA PRO A 579 35.54 9.29 -0.32
C PRO A 579 35.03 9.82 1.03
N ILE A 580 33.81 10.38 1.03
CA ILE A 580 33.13 10.86 2.23
C ILE A 580 31.91 9.97 2.49
N SER A 581 32.05 9.07 3.45
CA SER A 581 30.94 8.23 3.93
C SER A 581 29.93 9.01 4.75
N ASN A 582 28.70 8.50 4.87
CA ASN A 582 27.62 9.04 5.70
C ASN A 582 27.35 10.53 5.44
N ALA A 583 27.53 11.00 4.20
CA ALA A 583 27.05 12.30 3.77
C ALA A 583 25.57 12.17 3.40
N SER A 584 24.70 12.97 4.00
CA SER A 584 23.27 13.00 3.69
C SER A 584 23.04 13.49 2.28
N VAL A 585 22.17 12.81 1.53
CA VAL A 585 21.75 13.14 0.17
C VAL A 585 20.28 13.47 0.16
N SER A 586 19.92 14.65 -0.32
CA SER A 586 18.54 15.05 -0.60
C SER A 586 18.38 15.36 -2.09
N ILE A 587 17.22 15.02 -2.64
CA ILE A 587 16.80 15.32 -4.03
C ILE A 587 15.48 16.08 -3.95
N ASP A 588 15.40 17.22 -4.63
CA ASP A 588 14.24 18.12 -4.61
C ASP A 588 13.76 18.40 -3.18
N ASP A 589 14.71 18.74 -2.30
CA ASP A 589 14.55 18.98 -0.86
C ASP A 589 14.00 17.78 -0.05
N THR A 590 13.79 16.62 -0.66
CA THR A 590 13.39 15.37 0.02
C THR A 590 14.64 14.60 0.49
N PRO A 591 14.77 14.24 1.77
CA PRO A 591 15.85 13.37 2.25
C PRO A 591 15.73 11.96 1.68
N TYR A 592 16.76 11.52 0.93
CA TYR A 592 16.82 10.16 0.38
C TYR A 592 17.61 9.20 1.26
N GLY A 593 18.86 9.50 1.54
CA GLY A 593 19.69 8.59 2.32
C GLY A 593 21.07 9.15 2.61
N ALA A 594 22.05 8.27 2.87
CA ALA A 594 23.41 8.63 3.19
C ALA A 594 24.43 7.83 2.36
N ALA A 595 25.53 8.49 1.97
CA ALA A 595 26.61 7.88 1.21
C ALA A 595 27.24 6.71 1.96
N LEU A 596 27.57 5.63 1.24
CA LEU A 596 28.24 4.44 1.73
C LEU A 596 29.69 4.72 2.17
N SER A 597 30.40 3.70 2.67
CA SER A 597 31.78 3.82 3.11
C SER A 597 32.76 4.23 2.01
N ASP A 598 32.43 3.93 0.76
CA ASP A 598 33.19 4.33 -0.43
C ASP A 598 32.80 5.70 -1.00
N GLY A 599 31.90 6.41 -0.34
CA GLY A 599 31.38 7.72 -0.75
C GLY A 599 30.32 7.67 -1.83
N THR A 600 29.82 6.49 -2.22
CA THR A 600 28.77 6.38 -3.26
C THR A 600 27.38 6.31 -2.65
N TYR A 601 26.37 6.73 -3.45
CA TYR A 601 24.95 6.57 -3.12
C TYR A 601 24.09 6.54 -4.39
N ASP A 602 23.22 5.53 -4.51
CA ASP A 602 22.31 5.35 -5.64
C ASP A 602 20.89 5.73 -5.26
N ALA A 603 20.39 6.83 -5.83
CA ALA A 603 19.01 7.27 -5.70
C ALA A 603 18.20 6.93 -6.95
N VAL A 604 17.05 6.27 -6.77
CA VAL A 604 16.09 6.02 -7.86
C VAL A 604 15.02 7.11 -7.82
N SER A 605 14.73 7.73 -8.97
CA SER A 605 13.67 8.73 -9.10
C SER A 605 13.10 8.78 -10.51
N THR A 606 12.07 9.58 -10.71
CA THR A 606 11.40 9.77 -12.00
C THR A 606 12.31 10.47 -13.01
N PRO A 607 12.12 10.28 -14.33
CA PRO A 607 12.85 11.04 -15.34
C PRO A 607 12.53 12.53 -15.26
N GLY A 608 13.57 13.37 -15.37
CA GLY A 608 13.40 14.83 -15.30
C GLY A 608 14.65 15.54 -14.81
N SER A 609 14.54 16.86 -14.67
CA SER A 609 15.56 17.69 -14.03
C SER A 609 15.29 17.77 -12.54
N HIS A 610 16.30 17.48 -11.74
CA HIS A 610 16.25 17.42 -10.28
C HIS A 610 17.31 18.33 -9.68
N SER A 611 17.01 18.89 -8.49
CA SER A 611 17.99 19.52 -7.64
C SER A 611 18.58 18.54 -6.64
N TYR A 612 19.77 18.80 -6.11
CA TYR A 612 20.32 18.02 -5.00
C TYR A 612 20.95 18.90 -3.93
N LEU A 613 20.93 18.42 -2.72
CA LEU A 613 21.74 18.90 -1.59
C LEU A 613 22.46 17.69 -0.97
N VAL A 614 23.80 17.73 -0.98
CA VAL A 614 24.63 16.76 -0.26
C VAL A 614 25.33 17.48 0.88
N SER A 615 25.23 16.93 2.10
CA SER A 615 25.80 17.56 3.28
C SER A 615 26.40 16.55 4.26
N LYS A 616 27.44 16.95 4.98
CA LYS A 616 27.98 16.23 6.14
C LYS A 616 28.38 17.22 7.23
N ALA A 617 27.89 16.98 8.45
CA ALA A 617 28.29 17.77 9.63
C ALA A 617 29.81 17.82 9.72
N SER A 618 30.38 18.98 10.09
CA SER A 618 31.83 19.26 10.20
C SER A 618 32.61 19.28 8.87
N VAL A 619 32.03 18.89 7.72
CA VAL A 619 32.70 18.93 6.41
C VAL A 619 32.14 20.05 5.53
N GLY A 620 30.83 20.20 5.46
CA GLY A 620 30.14 21.19 4.66
C GLY A 620 29.03 20.62 3.81
N SER A 621 28.51 21.43 2.88
CA SER A 621 27.45 21.04 1.97
C SER A 621 27.72 21.54 0.55
N GLN A 622 27.14 20.85 -0.42
CA GLN A 622 27.08 21.25 -1.83
C GLN A 622 25.71 20.96 -2.41
N SER A 623 25.20 21.91 -3.20
CA SER A 623 23.96 21.76 -3.97
C SER A 623 24.23 21.94 -5.46
N GLY A 624 23.31 21.43 -6.29
CA GLY A 624 23.37 21.53 -7.75
C GLY A 624 22.15 20.91 -8.40
N ASN A 625 22.19 20.77 -9.73
CA ASN A 625 21.14 20.14 -10.50
C ASN A 625 21.71 19.00 -11.34
N PHE A 626 20.88 18.02 -11.66
CA PHE A 626 21.18 16.89 -12.55
C PHE A 626 19.90 16.47 -13.29
N THR A 627 20.06 15.59 -14.29
CA THR A 627 18.91 15.08 -15.04
C THR A 627 18.88 13.57 -15.02
N ILE A 628 17.74 12.99 -14.69
CA ILE A 628 17.47 11.56 -14.78
C ILE A 628 16.86 11.25 -16.14
N THR A 629 17.39 10.23 -16.80
CA THR A 629 16.85 9.65 -18.03
C THR A 629 16.32 8.25 -17.73
N ASN A 630 15.15 7.91 -18.28
CA ASN A 630 14.51 6.61 -18.08
C ASN A 630 15.48 5.44 -18.39
N GLY A 631 15.60 4.51 -17.44
CA GLY A 631 16.42 3.31 -17.54
C GLY A 631 17.94 3.58 -17.54
N GLN A 632 18.39 4.81 -17.27
CA GLN A 632 19.81 5.17 -17.27
C GLN A 632 20.32 5.54 -15.88
N THR A 633 21.64 5.36 -15.68
CA THR A 633 22.36 5.88 -14.52
C THR A 633 23.05 7.18 -14.89
N THR A 634 22.77 8.23 -14.11
CA THR A 634 23.43 9.55 -14.23
C THR A 634 24.45 9.69 -13.10
N ASN A 635 25.73 9.86 -13.41
CA ASN A 635 26.77 10.13 -12.41
C ASN A 635 26.67 11.59 -11.93
N VAL A 636 26.64 11.78 -10.62
CA VAL A 636 26.55 13.10 -9.95
C VAL A 636 27.78 13.24 -9.04
N PRO A 637 28.91 13.75 -9.53
CA PRO A 637 30.09 13.99 -8.70
C PRO A 637 29.87 15.17 -7.79
N VAL A 638 30.13 14.98 -6.50
CA VAL A 638 29.98 16.01 -5.45
C VAL A 638 31.25 16.06 -4.62
N CYS A 639 31.82 17.27 -4.41
CA CYS A 639 32.93 17.39 -3.47
C CYS A 639 32.55 18.28 -2.28
N LEU A 640 32.89 17.85 -1.06
CA LEU A 640 32.66 18.58 0.18
C LEU A 640 33.98 19.08 0.80
N GLY A 641 33.91 20.16 1.59
CA GLY A 641 35.08 20.72 2.32
C GLY A 641 35.99 21.63 1.46
N GLY A 642 35.49 22.12 0.34
CA GLY A 642 36.15 23.21 -0.41
C GLY A 642 35.68 24.59 0.09
N SER A 643 36.54 25.62 -0.09
CA SER A 643 36.02 27.00 -0.02
C SER A 643 34.88 27.16 -1.03
N PRO A 644 33.80 27.87 -0.72
CA PRO A 644 32.67 28.01 -1.64
C PRO A 644 33.21 28.54 -2.97
N SER A 645 33.10 27.73 -4.02
CA SER A 645 33.36 28.17 -5.39
C SER A 645 32.33 29.24 -5.71
N PRO A 646 32.71 30.37 -6.30
CA PRO A 646 31.75 31.37 -6.70
C PRO A 646 30.72 30.74 -7.64
N THR A 647 29.46 30.88 -7.31
CA THR A 647 28.33 30.49 -8.17
C THR A 647 28.66 30.93 -9.61
N PRO A 648 28.62 30.01 -10.60
CA PRO A 648 28.84 30.41 -11.98
C PRO A 648 27.76 31.46 -12.33
N THR A 649 28.18 32.69 -12.52
CA THR A 649 27.33 33.74 -13.08
C THR A 649 26.85 33.24 -14.44
N ALA A 650 25.55 33.14 -14.61
CA ALA A 650 24.95 32.74 -15.87
C ALA A 650 25.54 33.59 -17.01
N THR A 651 26.41 33.00 -17.82
CA THR A 651 26.86 33.61 -19.05
C THR A 651 25.64 33.68 -19.97
N ALA A 652 25.22 34.88 -20.28
CA ALA A 652 24.12 35.11 -21.20
C ALA A 652 24.43 34.40 -22.53
N THR A 653 23.70 33.32 -22.79
CA THR A 653 23.73 32.64 -24.09
C THR A 653 23.07 33.56 -25.10
N SER A 654 23.84 34.01 -26.07
CA SER A 654 23.37 34.83 -27.19
C SER A 654 22.23 34.09 -27.93
N THR A 655 21.07 34.75 -27.96
CA THR A 655 19.89 34.31 -28.70
C THR A 655 20.25 34.17 -30.18
N PRO A 656 20.07 33.00 -30.82
CA PRO A 656 20.32 32.91 -32.30
C PRO A 656 19.25 33.71 -33.04
N THR A 657 19.70 34.58 -33.91
CA THR A 657 18.88 35.33 -34.88
C THR A 657 18.17 34.37 -35.82
N PRO A 658 16.86 34.47 -36.08
CA PRO A 658 16.16 33.54 -36.96
C PRO A 658 16.62 33.70 -38.41
N THR A 659 17.17 32.62 -38.96
CA THR A 659 17.47 32.50 -40.38
C THR A 659 16.19 32.20 -41.15
N ALA A 660 15.93 32.92 -42.22
CA ALA A 660 14.73 32.78 -43.04
C ALA A 660 14.62 31.38 -43.65
N THR A 661 13.48 30.74 -43.46
CA THR A 661 13.14 29.43 -44.03
C THR A 661 12.62 29.59 -45.45
N ALA A 662 13.25 28.87 -46.37
CA ALA A 662 12.81 28.83 -47.78
C ALA A 662 11.51 28.01 -47.92
N THR A 663 10.54 28.55 -48.65
CA THR A 663 9.24 27.93 -48.96
C THR A 663 9.43 26.81 -49.98
N ALA A 664 9.02 25.58 -49.62
CA ALA A 664 9.03 24.44 -50.53
C ALA A 664 7.79 24.43 -51.43
N THR A 665 7.99 24.26 -52.72
CA THR A 665 6.97 24.15 -53.76
C THR A 665 6.38 22.74 -53.75
N ALA A 666 5.05 22.61 -53.80
CA ALA A 666 4.34 21.35 -53.83
C ALA A 666 4.52 20.61 -55.18
N THR A 667 4.87 19.32 -55.12
CA THR A 667 4.89 18.39 -56.24
C THR A 667 3.68 17.47 -56.19
N ALA A 668 3.03 17.29 -57.35
CA ALA A 668 1.77 16.56 -57.50
C ALA A 668 1.90 15.05 -57.25
N THR A 669 0.92 14.47 -56.52
CA THR A 669 0.80 13.04 -56.21
C THR A 669 -0.02 12.31 -57.27
N ALA A 670 0.46 11.17 -57.75
CA ALA A 670 -0.23 10.31 -58.72
C ALA A 670 -1.28 9.43 -58.00
N THR A 671 -2.46 9.30 -58.63
CA THR A 671 -3.60 8.52 -58.18
C THR A 671 -3.42 7.02 -58.51
N ALA A 672 -3.58 6.14 -57.52
CA ALA A 672 -3.57 4.69 -57.73
C ALA A 672 -4.99 4.15 -57.95
N THR A 673 -5.11 3.30 -58.97
CA THR A 673 -6.35 2.64 -59.43
C THR A 673 -6.66 1.40 -58.55
N ALA A 674 -7.93 1.24 -58.16
CA ALA A 674 -8.43 0.13 -57.39
C ALA A 674 -8.53 -1.17 -58.22
N THR A 675 -8.10 -2.31 -57.63
CA THR A 675 -8.30 -3.67 -58.16
C THR A 675 -9.36 -4.42 -57.37
N ALA A 676 -10.28 -5.08 -58.06
CA ALA A 676 -11.45 -5.74 -57.51
C ALA A 676 -11.15 -7.04 -56.78
N THR A 677 -11.87 -7.27 -55.64
CA THR A 677 -11.88 -8.47 -54.80
C THR A 677 -12.89 -9.50 -55.32
N PRO A 678 -12.61 -10.82 -55.38
CA PRO A 678 -13.62 -11.81 -55.70
C PRO A 678 -14.38 -12.28 -54.43
N THR A 679 -15.69 -12.51 -54.58
CA THR A 679 -16.66 -13.01 -53.63
C THR A 679 -16.54 -14.52 -53.43
N PRO A 680 -16.60 -15.09 -52.22
CA PRO A 680 -16.78 -16.54 -52.04
C PRO A 680 -18.26 -16.94 -51.96
N THR A 681 -18.58 -18.03 -52.63
CA THR A 681 -19.87 -18.70 -52.72
C THR A 681 -20.06 -19.66 -51.52
N ALA A 682 -21.26 -19.64 -50.95
CA ALA A 682 -21.70 -20.55 -49.89
C ALA A 682 -21.95 -22.00 -50.42
N THR A 683 -21.67 -23.02 -49.60
CA THR A 683 -22.18 -24.39 -49.81
C THR A 683 -22.51 -25.02 -48.42
N GLU A 684 -23.65 -25.71 -48.42
CA GLU A 684 -24.45 -26.27 -47.30
C GLU A 684 -23.77 -27.39 -46.50
N ALA A 685 -24.36 -27.60 -45.30
CA ALA A 685 -24.17 -28.74 -44.41
C ALA A 685 -24.84 -30.05 -44.96
N PRO A 686 -24.49 -31.26 -44.46
CA PRO A 686 -25.36 -31.90 -43.52
C PRO A 686 -24.71 -32.73 -42.40
N SER A 687 -25.46 -32.75 -41.30
CA SER A 687 -25.79 -33.81 -40.31
C SER A 687 -25.11 -35.19 -40.33
N SER A 688 -24.63 -35.62 -39.17
CA SER A 688 -25.08 -36.81 -38.41
C SER A 688 -24.03 -37.36 -37.43
N THR A 689 -24.49 -37.64 -36.22
CA THR A 689 -23.86 -38.45 -35.17
C THR A 689 -23.74 -39.94 -35.63
N PRO A 690 -22.78 -40.75 -35.18
CA PRO A 690 -23.01 -41.53 -33.98
C PRO A 690 -21.78 -41.83 -33.08
N THR A 691 -22.12 -42.26 -31.89
CA THR A 691 -21.41 -42.94 -30.79
C THR A 691 -20.48 -44.09 -31.22
N ALA A 692 -19.33 -44.23 -30.55
CA ALA A 692 -18.88 -45.48 -29.91
C ALA A 692 -17.47 -45.35 -29.26
N THR A 693 -17.39 -45.98 -28.13
CA THR A 693 -16.35 -46.39 -27.21
C THR A 693 -15.17 -47.14 -27.86
N ALA A 694 -13.95 -46.85 -27.38
CA ALA A 694 -12.95 -47.92 -27.15
C ALA A 694 -11.75 -47.41 -26.30
N THR A 695 -11.50 -48.14 -25.24
CA THR A 695 -10.34 -48.15 -24.34
C THR A 695 -9.12 -48.74 -25.05
N ALA A 696 -7.94 -48.12 -24.84
CA ALA A 696 -6.69 -48.84 -24.98
C ALA A 696 -5.59 -48.25 -24.08
N THR A 697 -5.14 -49.07 -23.15
CA THR A 697 -3.95 -48.96 -22.30
C THR A 697 -2.71 -49.30 -23.16
N ALA A 698 -1.67 -48.50 -23.04
CA ALA A 698 -0.31 -48.95 -23.38
C ALA A 698 0.74 -48.21 -22.54
N THR A 699 1.39 -49.00 -21.71
CA THR A 699 2.63 -48.72 -20.95
C THR A 699 3.84 -48.87 -21.90
N ALA A 700 4.77 -47.94 -21.85
CA ALA A 700 6.18 -48.24 -22.16
C ALA A 700 7.12 -47.17 -21.61
N THR A 701 7.97 -47.57 -20.67
CA THR A 701 9.23 -46.94 -20.27
C THR A 701 10.30 -47.31 -21.29
N PRO A 702 11.24 -46.42 -21.61
CA PRO A 702 12.62 -46.83 -21.40
C PRO A 702 13.53 -45.77 -20.75
N THR A 703 14.31 -46.21 -19.80
CA THR A 703 15.53 -45.70 -19.24
C THR A 703 16.63 -45.67 -20.32
N ALA A 704 17.37 -44.54 -20.40
CA ALA A 704 18.70 -44.55 -21.00
C ALA A 704 19.66 -43.69 -20.18
N THR A 705 20.61 -44.33 -19.56
CA THR A 705 21.80 -43.78 -18.92
C THR A 705 22.83 -43.47 -20.01
N ALA A 706 23.45 -42.30 -19.96
CA ALA A 706 24.73 -42.10 -20.66
C ALA A 706 25.64 -41.19 -19.82
N THR A 707 26.68 -41.79 -19.33
CA THR A 707 27.89 -41.18 -18.71
C THR A 707 28.82 -40.78 -19.85
N ALA A 708 29.38 -39.56 -19.80
CA ALA A 708 30.67 -39.27 -20.40
C ALA A 708 31.33 -38.04 -19.74
N THR A 709 32.41 -38.30 -19.06
CA THR A 709 33.42 -37.39 -18.56
C THR A 709 34.37 -37.01 -19.68
N ALA A 710 34.72 -35.73 -19.79
CA ALA A 710 35.98 -35.31 -20.36
C ALA A 710 36.40 -33.94 -19.80
N THR A 711 37.47 -33.95 -19.04
CA THR A 711 38.24 -32.81 -18.54
C THR A 711 39.22 -32.37 -19.64
N ALA A 712 39.34 -31.08 -19.93
CA ALA A 712 40.43 -30.53 -20.70
C ALA A 712 41.13 -29.40 -19.94
N THR A 713 42.43 -29.54 -19.78
CA THR A 713 43.40 -28.69 -19.12
C THR A 713 43.81 -27.52 -20.03
N PRO A 714 44.09 -26.31 -19.51
CA PRO A 714 44.51 -25.15 -20.32
C PRO A 714 46.02 -25.15 -20.60
N THR A 715 46.41 -24.68 -21.80
CA THR A 715 47.81 -24.37 -22.14
C THR A 715 47.94 -22.94 -22.67
N ALA A 716 48.90 -22.27 -22.07
CA ALA A 716 49.63 -21.04 -22.30
C ALA A 716 49.39 -20.11 -23.50
N THR A 717 49.26 -18.87 -23.17
CA THR A 717 49.84 -17.57 -23.55
C THR A 717 50.61 -17.48 -24.88
N GLU A 718 50.18 -16.55 -25.75
CA GLU A 718 51.03 -15.83 -26.71
C GLU A 718 50.63 -14.35 -26.86
N ALA A 719 51.61 -13.51 -27.16
CA ALA A 719 51.64 -12.06 -27.03
C ALA A 719 50.97 -11.28 -28.18
N PRO A 720 50.80 -9.94 -28.08
CA PRO A 720 49.88 -9.16 -28.91
C PRO A 720 50.47 -8.76 -30.27
N SER A 721 49.66 -8.79 -31.30
CA SER A 721 49.89 -8.25 -32.66
C SER A 721 49.01 -7.04 -32.95
N PRO A 722 49.40 -6.16 -33.87
CA PRO A 722 49.07 -4.73 -33.84
C PRO A 722 47.66 -4.37 -34.31
N THR A 723 47.21 -3.24 -33.82
CA THR A 723 45.98 -2.54 -34.06
C THR A 723 45.72 -2.30 -35.56
N PRO A 724 44.55 -2.67 -36.10
CA PRO A 724 44.10 -2.16 -37.41
C PRO A 724 43.43 -0.78 -37.26
N THR A 725 43.78 0.09 -38.19
CA THR A 725 43.27 1.43 -38.40
C THR A 725 41.76 1.39 -38.66
N ALA A 726 41.01 2.24 -37.96
CA ALA A 726 39.58 2.36 -38.12
C ALA A 726 39.14 2.82 -39.52
N THR A 727 38.34 2.00 -40.18
CA THR A 727 37.59 2.37 -41.39
C THR A 727 36.30 3.07 -40.97
N ALA A 728 36.04 4.24 -41.48
CA ALA A 728 34.81 5.02 -41.18
C ALA A 728 33.56 4.20 -41.53
N THR A 729 32.78 3.85 -40.52
CA THR A 729 31.43 3.26 -40.71
C THR A 729 30.43 4.37 -40.98
N ALA A 730 29.66 4.22 -42.04
CA ALA A 730 28.57 5.15 -42.39
C ALA A 730 27.57 5.32 -41.26
N THR A 731 27.28 6.57 -40.89
CA THR A 731 26.25 6.97 -39.95
C THR A 731 24.87 6.51 -40.44
N PRO A 732 24.09 5.74 -39.69
CA PRO A 732 22.72 5.43 -40.05
C PRO A 732 21.86 6.69 -40.05
N THR A 733 21.16 6.94 -41.15
CA THR A 733 20.14 7.99 -41.27
C THR A 733 19.05 7.77 -40.23
N ALA A 734 18.77 8.80 -39.41
CA ALA A 734 17.72 8.76 -38.42
C ALA A 734 16.35 8.44 -39.06
N THR A 735 15.77 7.32 -38.67
CA THR A 735 14.38 6.99 -38.95
C THR A 735 13.50 7.96 -38.18
N ALA A 736 12.60 8.66 -38.88
CA ALA A 736 11.67 9.58 -38.27
C ALA A 736 10.84 8.84 -37.20
N THR A 737 10.93 9.32 -35.95
CA THR A 737 10.05 8.89 -34.85
C THR A 737 8.60 9.25 -35.22
N PRO A 738 7.63 8.34 -35.16
CA PRO A 738 6.25 8.70 -35.42
C PRO A 738 5.80 9.73 -34.35
N THR A 739 5.24 10.82 -34.82
CA THR A 739 4.59 11.83 -33.94
C THR A 739 3.50 11.13 -33.16
N PRO A 740 3.45 11.25 -31.82
CA PRO A 740 2.39 10.64 -31.03
C PRO A 740 1.04 11.20 -31.50
N THR A 741 0.13 10.32 -31.87
CA THR A 741 -1.26 10.67 -32.15
C THR A 741 -1.85 11.24 -30.85
N PRO A 742 -2.56 12.39 -30.85
CA PRO A 742 -3.18 12.91 -29.65
C PRO A 742 -4.11 11.86 -29.06
N PRO A 743 -4.20 11.74 -27.71
CA PRO A 743 -5.10 10.78 -27.09
C PRO A 743 -6.53 11.03 -27.59
N GLN A 744 -7.14 10.01 -28.17
CA GLN A 744 -8.51 10.09 -28.69
C GLN A 744 -9.46 9.76 -27.55
N ILE A 745 -10.43 10.66 -27.27
CA ILE A 745 -11.48 10.39 -26.30
C ILE A 745 -12.34 9.23 -26.84
N THR A 746 -12.50 8.17 -26.05
CA THR A 746 -13.33 7.02 -26.39
C THR A 746 -14.60 7.04 -25.54
N LEU A 747 -15.78 6.94 -26.16
CA LEU A 747 -17.08 6.94 -25.50
C LEU A 747 -17.81 5.62 -25.76
N THR A 748 -18.39 5.05 -24.71
CA THR A 748 -19.39 3.98 -24.76
C THR A 748 -20.70 4.46 -24.13
N ALA A 749 -21.84 3.94 -24.59
CA ALA A 749 -23.16 4.29 -24.07
C ALA A 749 -24.04 3.05 -23.99
N GLN A 750 -24.74 2.87 -22.86
CA GLN A 750 -25.69 1.78 -22.63
C GLN A 750 -27.05 2.31 -22.22
N GLY A 751 -28.13 1.78 -22.81
CA GLY A 751 -29.49 2.14 -22.49
C GLY A 751 -30.15 1.17 -21.52
N ARG A 752 -30.92 1.71 -20.57
CA ARG A 752 -31.78 0.91 -19.67
C ARG A 752 -33.07 1.65 -19.34
N LEU A 753 -34.12 0.88 -19.03
CA LEU A 753 -35.37 1.44 -18.52
C LEU A 753 -35.37 1.41 -16.98
N VAL A 754 -35.50 2.57 -16.36
CA VAL A 754 -35.61 2.72 -14.91
C VAL A 754 -37.04 3.22 -14.59
N HIS A 755 -37.84 2.38 -13.93
CA HIS A 755 -39.24 2.65 -13.66
C HIS A 755 -40.05 3.06 -14.93
N GLY A 756 -39.74 2.41 -16.05
CA GLY A 756 -40.35 2.67 -17.35
C GLY A 756 -39.87 3.94 -18.07
N GLN A 757 -38.87 4.64 -17.53
CA GLN A 757 -38.22 5.80 -18.15
C GLN A 757 -36.88 5.45 -18.78
N ARG A 758 -36.59 6.00 -19.94
CA ARG A 758 -35.34 5.79 -20.66
C ARG A 758 -34.19 6.49 -19.96
N THR A 759 -33.12 5.75 -19.71
CA THR A 759 -31.90 6.24 -19.09
C THR A 759 -30.71 5.74 -19.91
N ALA A 760 -29.74 6.59 -20.22
CA ALA A 760 -28.49 6.22 -20.87
C ALA A 760 -27.34 6.43 -19.90
N ASP A 761 -26.55 5.39 -19.68
CA ASP A 761 -25.31 5.44 -18.93
C ASP A 761 -24.15 5.59 -19.93
N LEU A 762 -23.35 6.64 -19.78
CA LEU A 762 -22.25 7.03 -20.63
C LEU A 762 -20.95 6.81 -19.87
N SER A 763 -19.95 6.18 -20.52
CA SER A 763 -18.59 6.04 -19.95
C SER A 763 -17.57 6.48 -21.00
N TRP A 764 -16.56 7.25 -20.57
CA TRP A 764 -15.52 7.73 -21.48
C TRP A 764 -14.13 7.66 -20.84
N SER A 765 -13.11 7.66 -21.67
CA SER A 765 -11.70 7.74 -21.30
C SER A 765 -10.93 8.60 -22.30
N GLY A 766 -9.74 9.09 -21.94
CA GLY A 766 -8.88 9.88 -22.83
C GLY A 766 -9.22 11.37 -22.92
N ALA A 767 -10.22 11.87 -22.17
CA ALA A 767 -10.46 13.31 -22.05
C ALA A 767 -9.39 13.96 -21.18
N THR A 768 -8.84 15.10 -21.62
CA THR A 768 -7.69 15.76 -20.99
C THR A 768 -8.02 17.04 -20.23
N SER A 769 -9.26 17.53 -20.32
CA SER A 769 -9.71 18.70 -19.57
C SER A 769 -10.40 18.31 -18.24
N ASN A 770 -10.35 19.16 -17.22
CA ASN A 770 -11.00 18.91 -15.93
C ASN A 770 -12.55 18.81 -16.01
N ARG A 771 -13.13 19.24 -17.10
CA ARG A 771 -14.57 19.17 -17.39
C ARG A 771 -14.78 18.71 -18.81
N VAL A 772 -15.94 18.04 -19.03
CA VAL A 772 -16.36 17.61 -20.37
C VAL A 772 -17.76 18.11 -20.68
N ASP A 773 -17.99 18.37 -21.97
CA ASP A 773 -19.28 18.70 -22.54
C ASP A 773 -19.91 17.42 -23.10
N VAL A 774 -21.09 17.05 -22.59
CA VAL A 774 -21.85 15.89 -23.04
C VAL A 774 -22.94 16.33 -23.99
N TYR A 775 -22.95 15.77 -25.18
CA TYR A 775 -23.93 16.05 -26.23
C TYR A 775 -24.86 14.86 -26.44
N ARG A 776 -26.14 15.13 -26.65
CA ARG A 776 -27.16 14.17 -27.07
C ARG A 776 -27.80 14.66 -28.36
N ASN A 777 -27.75 13.85 -29.43
CA ASN A 777 -28.23 14.19 -30.76
C ASN A 777 -27.68 15.54 -31.26
N GLY A 778 -26.42 15.84 -31.01
CA GLY A 778 -25.75 17.07 -31.38
C GLY A 778 -26.01 18.28 -30.48
N ALA A 779 -26.91 18.18 -29.51
CA ALA A 779 -27.19 19.26 -28.56
C ALA A 779 -26.43 19.04 -27.23
N LEU A 780 -25.80 20.09 -26.71
CA LEU A 780 -25.16 20.06 -25.38
C LEU A 780 -26.22 19.87 -24.30
N ILE A 781 -26.11 18.81 -23.51
CA ILE A 781 -27.06 18.53 -22.42
C ILE A 781 -26.49 18.89 -21.06
N VAL A 782 -25.15 18.79 -20.88
CA VAL A 782 -24.49 19.14 -19.62
C VAL A 782 -22.99 19.36 -19.84
N THR A 783 -22.39 20.24 -19.04
CA THR A 783 -20.95 20.31 -18.80
C THR A 783 -20.67 19.77 -17.41
N THR A 784 -20.04 18.59 -17.30
CA THR A 784 -19.79 17.89 -16.04
C THR A 784 -18.30 17.77 -15.74
N ARG A 785 -17.94 17.23 -14.57
CA ARG A 785 -16.56 16.82 -14.26
C ARG A 785 -16.13 15.74 -15.24
N ASN A 786 -14.83 15.68 -15.49
CA ASN A 786 -14.22 14.59 -16.25
C ASN A 786 -13.88 13.44 -15.30
N ASP A 787 -14.91 12.78 -14.77
CA ASP A 787 -14.84 11.60 -13.91
C ASP A 787 -15.06 10.28 -14.67
N GLY A 788 -15.14 10.37 -16.01
CA GLY A 788 -15.28 9.22 -16.89
C GLY A 788 -16.72 8.68 -17.01
N PHE A 789 -17.72 9.26 -16.33
CA PHE A 789 -19.07 8.71 -16.30
C PHE A 789 -20.15 9.80 -16.21
N TYR A 790 -21.30 9.57 -16.89
CA TYR A 790 -22.49 10.39 -16.75
C TYR A 790 -23.76 9.58 -17.05
N THR A 791 -24.79 9.72 -16.22
CA THR A 791 -26.12 9.12 -16.47
C THR A 791 -27.11 10.16 -16.97
N ASP A 792 -27.54 10.04 -18.22
CA ASP A 792 -28.58 10.88 -18.81
C ASP A 792 -29.97 10.26 -18.58
N ARG A 793 -30.81 10.95 -17.83
CA ARG A 793 -32.22 10.61 -17.63
C ARG A 793 -33.07 11.25 -18.74
N ILE A 794 -33.29 10.53 -19.84
CA ILE A 794 -33.96 11.02 -21.04
C ILE A 794 -35.44 11.25 -20.79
N GLY A 795 -36.05 10.48 -19.88
CA GLY A 795 -37.47 10.48 -19.62
C GLY A 795 -38.34 9.84 -20.74
N GLY A 796 -39.61 9.73 -20.52
CA GLY A 796 -40.58 9.11 -21.47
C GLY A 796 -40.38 7.59 -21.63
N GLY A 797 -41.42 6.89 -22.02
CA GLY A 797 -41.41 5.46 -22.38
C GLY A 797 -41.54 5.25 -23.88
N GLY A 798 -41.22 4.05 -24.37
CA GLY A 798 -41.39 3.65 -25.79
C GLY A 798 -40.04 3.62 -26.54
N PRO A 799 -40.02 3.12 -27.79
CA PRO A 799 -38.81 3.03 -28.60
C PRO A 799 -38.24 4.42 -28.94
N GLY A 800 -36.91 4.50 -29.02
CA GLY A 800 -36.20 5.75 -29.38
C GLY A 800 -34.73 5.53 -29.49
N THR A 801 -34.06 6.24 -30.39
CA THR A 801 -32.62 6.16 -30.60
C THR A 801 -32.00 7.52 -30.29
N PHE A 802 -30.90 7.50 -29.50
CA PHE A 802 -30.19 8.69 -29.08
C PHE A 802 -28.67 8.48 -29.31
N THR A 803 -28.04 9.48 -29.92
CA THR A 803 -26.61 9.48 -30.21
C THR A 803 -25.91 10.44 -29.25
N TYR A 804 -24.84 9.98 -28.61
CA TYR A 804 -24.05 10.73 -27.64
C TYR A 804 -22.64 11.00 -28.14
N GLN A 805 -22.07 12.11 -27.68
CA GLN A 805 -20.69 12.49 -27.89
C GLN A 805 -20.19 13.26 -26.66
N VAL A 806 -18.93 13.04 -26.27
CA VAL A 806 -18.29 13.73 -25.15
C VAL A 806 -17.08 14.48 -25.69
N CYS A 807 -16.95 15.77 -25.33
CA CYS A 807 -15.85 16.63 -25.75
C CYS A 807 -15.14 17.25 -24.55
N ASN A 808 -13.86 17.53 -24.64
CA ASN A 808 -13.18 18.39 -23.67
C ASN A 808 -13.89 19.75 -23.62
N ALA A 809 -14.30 20.20 -22.45
CA ALA A 809 -15.16 21.40 -22.28
C ALA A 809 -14.56 22.63 -22.96
N GLY A 810 -15.38 23.29 -23.76
CA GLY A 810 -15.00 24.49 -24.51
C GLY A 810 -14.02 24.25 -25.68
N THR A 811 -13.81 23.00 -26.10
CA THR A 811 -12.94 22.65 -27.24
C THR A 811 -13.68 21.83 -28.29
N GLN A 812 -13.04 21.56 -29.41
CA GLN A 812 -13.54 20.67 -30.46
C GLN A 812 -12.90 19.27 -30.42
N THR A 813 -12.17 18.95 -29.36
CA THR A 813 -11.61 17.61 -29.16
C THR A 813 -12.69 16.73 -28.55
N CYS A 814 -13.27 15.87 -29.37
CA CYS A 814 -14.44 15.05 -29.04
C CYS A 814 -14.18 13.54 -29.22
N SER A 815 -14.99 12.74 -28.55
CA SER A 815 -15.02 11.29 -28.66
C SER A 815 -15.62 10.82 -30.00
N ASN A 816 -15.56 9.50 -30.22
CA ASN A 816 -16.48 8.84 -31.15
C ASN A 816 -17.93 9.10 -30.72
N GLN A 817 -18.87 8.93 -31.67
CA GLN A 817 -20.28 8.88 -31.36
C GLN A 817 -20.69 7.48 -30.87
N ALA A 818 -21.48 7.42 -29.80
CA ALA A 818 -22.07 6.20 -29.27
C ALA A 818 -23.60 6.28 -29.29
N THR A 819 -24.27 5.25 -29.81
CA THR A 819 -25.74 5.26 -29.99
C THR A 819 -26.41 4.26 -29.09
N VAL A 820 -27.50 4.69 -28.46
CA VAL A 820 -28.35 3.88 -27.59
C VAL A 820 -29.76 3.81 -28.20
N THR A 821 -30.33 2.60 -28.29
CA THR A 821 -31.69 2.35 -28.76
C THR A 821 -32.52 1.68 -27.67
N PHE A 822 -33.75 2.16 -27.46
CA PHE A 822 -34.69 1.63 -26.47
C PHE A 822 -35.91 0.99 -27.15
#